data_42dd53b2e062c0c19b72ebc38e3176ed
#
_entry.id   42dd53b2e062c0c19b72ebc38e3176ed
#
_cell.length_a   1.000
_cell.length_b   1.000
_cell.length_c   1.000
_cell.angle_alpha   90.00
_cell.angle_beta   90.00
_cell.angle_gamma   90.00
#
_symmetry.space_group_name_H-M   'P 1'
#
loop_
_entity.id
_entity.type
_entity.pdbx_description
1 polymer ?
#
loop_
_entity_poly.entity_id
_entity_poly.type
_entity_poly.pdbx_seq_one_letter_code
_entity_poly.pdbx_strand_id
1 'polypeptide(L)'
;MPASTDKRLKIKRSLHGFCSALIFICCSWWLSPSADNPFAIEEVTTDHQALTLNSVLDLQGTAWVSVQPQRISHLVNKHGENWLRVRVPKGTVEQNYILEIATPFLRNVDFFLFEGDTHLDSLKIGNDRPFADRRLKYYNQAFPFTQSSVHDRMIYIHVDSEILLYLPINIAKEHVFTTSNVTKYMVLGLCLGMFLGVLIYNLSLALALRDKIYSYFVIYECFILSIIVLYGGYIQMIWPITGEHFELYIRGITIVTALMFLPFIMFLRLFLEFRTHSPVSYRYSKHVLAGAIVLALTNCIIPLRLAVYITTGFVTFGTLLLLIRCTFRIHVDRVYFTFLSFLGLMTCEFIHFMTLLGIFPTAPHSYYISAFGGVLEALFLSMAVSNRISLLQNERNEIIHTLKGHAPANRLNEILGSTLNSELDAAEVNVAIMFIDIVDFSQISEILQPKAVLRHLSLAMTEINTIISSFHGSIDRSIGDGVLCFFGYHEHAGNEHHATLAFKAARQIQELIVSKFQNSRTDGAFVLPVRIGIHVDDVIIADIGGKKRIDFTMIGNGVNFANRLESACSPFKILLSEECYDCLSMDESAIPGFSPIHIAIKHQEKLVEAFEFNPFHTRPEPLARVERLHLEQIHIRTKEQRFTIPGAQVRAEIVTELGRYQIVDYSLNGLRVVGAKQIGKKVIMRVDLTSDDPATNQQLRRLLLNQITVEVRWSKVNGADLYEHGLKFIGLNDHQSKFIFESMQALHHDPQRRTGS
;
A
#
# COMPACT_ATOMS: atom_id res chain seq x y z
N MET A 1 7.83 -11.51 4.98
CA MET A 1 7.20 -10.79 3.83
C MET A 1 6.66 -11.64 2.67
N PRO A 2 6.93 -12.95 2.47
CA PRO A 2 6.32 -13.71 1.35
C PRO A 2 4.86 -14.15 1.55
N ALA A 3 4.39 -14.32 2.79
CA ALA A 3 3.03 -14.82 3.05
C ALA A 3 1.89 -13.80 2.76
N SER A 4 2.17 -12.51 2.76
CA SER A 4 1.18 -11.46 2.48
C SER A 4 0.91 -11.29 0.99
N THR A 5 1.90 -11.53 0.14
CA THR A 5 1.79 -11.45 -1.33
C THR A 5 0.95 -12.60 -1.90
N ASP A 6 1.10 -13.80 -1.36
CA ASP A 6 0.34 -14.99 -1.82
C ASP A 6 -1.15 -14.89 -1.45
N LYS A 7 -1.47 -14.34 -0.26
CA LYS A 7 -2.85 -14.09 0.18
C LYS A 7 -3.53 -13.02 -0.68
N ARG A 8 -2.82 -11.95 -1.05
CA ARG A 8 -3.30 -10.91 -1.97
C ARG A 8 -3.53 -11.44 -3.39
N LEU A 9 -2.65 -12.32 -3.89
CA LEU A 9 -2.80 -12.95 -5.21
C LEU A 9 -4.02 -13.89 -5.26
N LYS A 10 -4.28 -14.64 -4.19
CA LYS A 10 -5.46 -15.52 -4.08
C LYS A 10 -6.76 -14.72 -4.04
N ILE A 11 -6.81 -13.61 -3.28
CA ILE A 11 -7.97 -12.72 -3.25
C ILE A 11 -8.21 -12.09 -4.63
N LYS A 12 -7.17 -11.61 -5.33
CA LYS A 12 -7.28 -11.07 -6.70
C LYS A 12 -7.83 -12.12 -7.68
N ARG A 13 -7.36 -13.37 -7.63
CA ARG A 13 -7.85 -14.46 -8.50
C ARG A 13 -9.30 -14.85 -8.20
N SER A 14 -9.68 -14.95 -6.93
CA SER A 14 -11.06 -15.24 -6.53
C SER A 14 -12.03 -14.14 -6.96
N LEU A 15 -11.63 -12.87 -6.84
CA LEU A 15 -12.43 -11.74 -7.25
C LEU A 15 -12.59 -11.67 -8.78
N HIS A 16 -11.51 -11.94 -9.55
CA HIS A 16 -11.58 -12.06 -11.00
C HIS A 16 -12.58 -13.13 -11.46
N GLY A 17 -12.54 -14.30 -10.82
CA GLY A 17 -13.49 -15.38 -11.10
C GLY A 17 -14.93 -14.96 -10.81
N PHE A 18 -15.16 -14.30 -9.68
CA PHE A 18 -16.47 -13.81 -9.30
C PHE A 18 -17.01 -12.74 -10.28
N CYS A 19 -16.18 -11.76 -10.66
CA CYS A 19 -16.58 -10.71 -11.60
C CYS A 19 -16.85 -11.26 -13.01
N SER A 20 -16.02 -12.19 -13.48
CA SER A 20 -16.23 -12.84 -14.77
C SER A 20 -17.51 -13.67 -14.76
N ALA A 21 -17.82 -14.38 -13.67
CA ALA A 21 -19.06 -15.12 -13.50
C ALA A 21 -20.27 -14.17 -13.47
N LEU A 22 -20.15 -13.03 -12.80
CA LEU A 22 -21.22 -12.04 -12.70
C LEU A 22 -21.52 -11.37 -14.04
N ILE A 23 -20.48 -10.98 -14.78
CA ILE A 23 -20.60 -10.45 -16.15
C ILE A 23 -21.23 -11.50 -17.08
N PHE A 24 -20.78 -12.76 -16.95
CA PHE A 24 -21.34 -13.87 -17.72
C PHE A 24 -22.82 -14.10 -17.40
N ILE A 25 -23.22 -14.05 -16.14
CA ILE A 25 -24.64 -14.18 -15.71
C ILE A 25 -25.46 -13.04 -16.29
N CYS A 26 -24.97 -11.79 -16.24
CA CYS A 26 -25.66 -10.63 -16.81
C CYS A 26 -25.79 -10.75 -18.33
N CYS A 27 -24.73 -11.12 -19.03
CA CYS A 27 -24.74 -11.33 -20.47
C CYS A 27 -25.67 -12.51 -20.85
N SER A 28 -25.66 -13.61 -20.10
CA SER A 28 -26.53 -14.75 -20.36
C SER A 28 -28.02 -14.43 -20.10
N TRP A 29 -28.28 -13.64 -19.06
CA TRP A 29 -29.64 -13.19 -18.77
C TRP A 29 -30.14 -12.19 -19.81
N TRP A 30 -29.27 -11.32 -20.34
CA TRP A 30 -29.58 -10.42 -21.45
C TRP A 30 -29.76 -11.16 -22.78
N LEU A 31 -28.99 -12.23 -23.02
CA LEU A 31 -29.08 -13.07 -24.23
C LEU A 31 -30.18 -14.12 -24.13
N SER A 32 -30.86 -14.26 -22.97
CA SER A 32 -31.99 -15.19 -22.87
C SER A 32 -33.10 -14.78 -23.87
N PRO A 33 -33.56 -15.71 -24.71
CA PRO A 33 -34.59 -15.40 -25.68
C PRO A 33 -35.82 -14.86 -24.96
N SER A 34 -36.35 -13.73 -25.45
CA SER A 34 -37.67 -13.28 -25.07
C SER A 34 -38.65 -14.42 -25.38
N ALA A 35 -39.59 -14.68 -24.50
CA ALA A 35 -40.68 -15.62 -24.81
C ALA A 35 -41.21 -15.31 -26.19
N ASP A 36 -41.29 -16.32 -27.07
CA ASP A 36 -41.78 -16.17 -28.39
C ASP A 36 -43.12 -15.44 -28.34
N ASN A 37 -43.21 -14.31 -29.06
CA ASN A 37 -44.43 -13.55 -29.13
C ASN A 37 -45.46 -14.40 -29.89
N PRO A 38 -46.59 -14.75 -29.28
CA PRO A 38 -47.52 -15.70 -29.88
C PRO A 38 -48.22 -15.14 -31.14
N PHE A 39 -48.07 -13.84 -31.40
CA PHE A 39 -48.76 -13.12 -32.46
C PHE A 39 -47.81 -12.37 -33.36
N ALA A 40 -48.14 -12.32 -34.68
CA ALA A 40 -47.37 -11.56 -35.65
C ALA A 40 -47.59 -10.06 -35.45
N ILE A 41 -46.52 -9.30 -35.53
CA ILE A 41 -46.52 -7.84 -35.46
C ILE A 41 -46.09 -7.29 -36.81
N GLU A 42 -46.83 -6.34 -37.34
CA GLU A 42 -46.57 -5.70 -38.62
C GLU A 42 -46.55 -4.18 -38.43
N GLU A 43 -45.72 -3.48 -39.22
CA GLU A 43 -45.53 -2.04 -39.18
C GLU A 43 -45.86 -1.42 -40.54
N VAL A 44 -46.38 -0.19 -40.53
CA VAL A 44 -46.68 0.55 -41.77
C VAL A 44 -45.39 1.13 -42.35
N THR A 45 -45.16 0.89 -43.63
CA THR A 45 -43.98 1.36 -44.39
C THR A 45 -44.19 2.63 -45.18
N THR A 46 -45.32 3.27 -45.06
CA THR A 46 -45.64 4.48 -45.87
C THR A 46 -44.88 5.71 -45.37
N ASP A 47 -44.09 6.28 -46.27
CA ASP A 47 -43.33 7.52 -46.02
C ASP A 47 -44.27 8.75 -46.05
N HIS A 48 -44.17 9.61 -45.02
CA HIS A 48 -44.42 11.04 -45.07
C HIS A 48 -45.84 11.64 -44.88
N GLN A 49 -46.86 10.91 -44.40
CA GLN A 49 -48.11 11.56 -44.00
C GLN A 49 -48.58 11.15 -42.61
N ALA A 50 -49.10 12.10 -41.83
CA ALA A 50 -49.82 11.80 -40.61
C ALA A 50 -51.04 10.93 -40.95
N LEU A 51 -50.94 9.64 -40.63
CA LEU A 51 -52.02 8.69 -40.94
C LEU A 51 -53.04 8.72 -39.80
N THR A 52 -54.31 8.90 -40.18
CA THR A 52 -55.48 8.75 -39.29
C THR A 52 -55.88 7.28 -39.20
N LEU A 53 -56.58 6.88 -38.11
CA LEU A 53 -57.10 5.53 -37.97
C LEU A 53 -57.84 5.02 -39.19
N ASN A 54 -58.75 5.87 -39.82
CA ASN A 54 -59.49 5.50 -41.02
C ASN A 54 -58.55 5.24 -42.20
N SER A 55 -57.53 6.09 -42.38
CA SER A 55 -56.57 5.90 -43.48
C SER A 55 -55.75 4.59 -43.28
N VAL A 56 -55.46 4.21 -42.01
CA VAL A 56 -54.74 2.99 -41.69
C VAL A 56 -55.55 1.72 -41.87
N LEU A 57 -56.86 1.79 -41.60
CA LEU A 57 -57.78 0.69 -41.83
C LEU A 57 -57.94 0.39 -43.33
N ASP A 58 -57.89 1.42 -44.21
CA ASP A 58 -57.99 1.29 -45.65
C ASP A 58 -56.69 0.79 -46.34
N LEU A 59 -55.57 0.70 -45.61
CA LEU A 59 -54.30 0.27 -46.18
C LEU A 59 -54.31 -1.21 -46.57
N GLN A 60 -53.93 -1.46 -47.82
CA GLN A 60 -53.79 -2.83 -48.35
C GLN A 60 -52.65 -3.56 -47.75
N GLY A 61 -52.67 -4.89 -47.76
CA GLY A 61 -51.69 -5.76 -47.11
C GLY A 61 -50.21 -5.52 -47.50
N THR A 62 -49.95 -4.96 -48.67
CA THR A 62 -48.61 -4.61 -49.17
C THR A 62 -47.97 -3.42 -48.47
N ALA A 63 -48.76 -2.58 -47.78
CA ALA A 63 -48.25 -1.47 -46.96
C ALA A 63 -47.75 -1.89 -45.57
N TRP A 64 -47.96 -3.13 -45.18
CA TRP A 64 -47.63 -3.68 -43.92
C TRP A 64 -46.43 -4.65 -44.03
N VAL A 65 -45.38 -4.42 -43.27
CA VAL A 65 -44.19 -5.27 -43.22
C VAL A 65 -44.12 -5.97 -41.88
N SER A 66 -43.94 -7.29 -41.92
CA SER A 66 -43.75 -8.08 -40.71
C SER A 66 -42.44 -7.72 -40.01
N VAL A 67 -42.50 -7.42 -38.74
CA VAL A 67 -41.36 -6.96 -37.94
C VAL A 67 -41.12 -7.94 -36.82
N GLN A 68 -39.84 -8.29 -36.60
CA GLN A 68 -39.50 -9.05 -35.41
C GLN A 68 -39.73 -8.19 -34.18
N PRO A 69 -40.40 -8.66 -33.13
CA PRO A 69 -40.72 -7.89 -31.92
C PRO A 69 -39.51 -7.19 -31.28
N GLN A 70 -38.31 -7.76 -31.52
CA GLN A 70 -37.04 -7.25 -31.03
C GLN A 70 -36.39 -6.19 -31.92
N ARG A 71 -36.90 -5.93 -33.11
CA ARG A 71 -36.37 -5.01 -34.14
C ARG A 71 -37.29 -3.88 -34.54
N ILE A 72 -38.38 -3.65 -33.84
CA ILE A 72 -39.36 -2.56 -34.11
C ILE A 72 -38.73 -1.16 -33.89
N SER A 73 -37.43 -1.09 -33.82
CA SER A 73 -36.72 0.12 -33.43
C SER A 73 -36.30 1.04 -34.58
N HIS A 74 -36.41 0.60 -35.84
CA HIS A 74 -35.69 1.30 -36.91
C HIS A 74 -36.51 2.29 -37.71
N LEU A 75 -37.81 2.39 -37.49
CA LEU A 75 -38.71 3.13 -38.34
C LEU A 75 -39.50 4.22 -37.58
N VAL A 76 -38.79 5.02 -36.78
CA VAL A 76 -39.41 6.27 -36.31
C VAL A 76 -39.51 7.23 -37.49
N ASN A 77 -40.70 7.42 -38.01
CA ASN A 77 -41.01 8.42 -39.01
C ASN A 77 -40.47 9.81 -38.57
N LYS A 78 -40.08 10.67 -39.49
CA LYS A 78 -39.59 12.04 -39.23
C LYS A 78 -40.52 12.87 -38.34
N HIS A 79 -41.79 12.51 -38.27
CA HIS A 79 -42.83 13.18 -37.50
C HIS A 79 -43.13 12.55 -36.13
N GLY A 80 -42.43 11.45 -35.71
CA GLY A 80 -42.64 10.83 -34.40
C GLY A 80 -43.86 9.91 -34.28
N GLU A 81 -44.68 9.77 -35.31
CA GLU A 81 -45.89 8.98 -35.33
C GLU A 81 -45.65 7.62 -36.01
N ASN A 82 -46.05 6.53 -35.38
CA ASN A 82 -45.92 5.17 -35.91
C ASN A 82 -47.20 4.39 -35.71
N TRP A 83 -47.56 3.61 -36.74
CA TRP A 83 -48.68 2.69 -36.70
C TRP A 83 -48.17 1.25 -36.77
N LEU A 84 -48.67 0.42 -35.84
CA LEU A 84 -48.39 -1.00 -35.77
C LEU A 84 -49.71 -1.76 -35.78
N ARG A 85 -49.71 -2.98 -36.28
CA ARG A 85 -50.84 -3.89 -36.09
C ARG A 85 -50.39 -5.25 -35.60
N VAL A 86 -51.21 -5.83 -34.71
CA VAL A 86 -51.01 -7.16 -34.16
C VAL A 86 -52.18 -8.04 -34.59
N ARG A 87 -51.88 -9.11 -35.34
CA ARG A 87 -52.86 -10.07 -35.74
C ARG A 87 -53.04 -11.12 -34.64
N VAL A 88 -54.25 -11.19 -34.06
CA VAL A 88 -54.65 -12.12 -33.04
C VAL A 88 -55.55 -13.18 -33.63
N PRO A 89 -55.05 -14.33 -34.11
CA PRO A 89 -55.85 -15.39 -34.67
C PRO A 89 -56.80 -15.97 -33.63
N LYS A 90 -57.92 -16.52 -34.05
CA LYS A 90 -58.86 -17.22 -33.16
C LYS A 90 -58.15 -18.36 -32.40
N GLY A 91 -58.42 -18.49 -31.11
CA GLY A 91 -57.92 -19.56 -30.27
C GLY A 91 -58.83 -20.75 -30.17
N THR A 92 -58.40 -21.79 -29.51
CA THR A 92 -59.27 -22.94 -29.17
C THR A 92 -60.17 -22.65 -27.97
N VAL A 93 -59.79 -21.70 -27.14
CA VAL A 93 -60.47 -21.24 -25.92
C VAL A 93 -60.25 -19.76 -25.77
N GLU A 94 -61.22 -19.04 -25.26
CA GLU A 94 -61.05 -17.63 -24.89
C GLU A 94 -59.94 -17.50 -23.84
N GLN A 95 -58.98 -16.61 -24.08
CA GLN A 95 -57.81 -16.41 -23.22
C GLN A 95 -57.45 -14.94 -23.13
N ASN A 96 -57.18 -14.49 -21.89
CA ASN A 96 -56.72 -13.13 -21.64
C ASN A 96 -55.24 -12.99 -21.88
N TYR A 97 -54.87 -11.94 -22.58
CA TYR A 97 -53.51 -11.53 -22.86
C TYR A 97 -53.31 -10.06 -22.48
N ILE A 98 -52.08 -9.73 -22.19
CA ILE A 98 -51.65 -8.35 -22.00
C ILE A 98 -50.58 -8.03 -23.05
N LEU A 99 -50.81 -6.99 -23.81
CA LEU A 99 -49.86 -6.38 -24.73
C LEU A 99 -49.16 -5.26 -23.96
N GLU A 100 -47.88 -5.39 -23.77
CA GLU A 100 -47.02 -4.41 -23.12
C GLU A 100 -46.09 -3.76 -24.14
N ILE A 101 -46.02 -2.44 -24.15
CA ILE A 101 -44.92 -1.69 -24.75
C ILE A 101 -43.96 -1.34 -23.60
N ALA A 102 -42.84 -2.07 -23.51
CA ALA A 102 -41.93 -2.02 -22.36
C ALA A 102 -41.06 -0.75 -22.37
N THR A 103 -41.71 0.40 -22.46
CA THR A 103 -41.10 1.73 -22.52
C THR A 103 -41.98 2.71 -21.73
N PRO A 104 -41.46 3.29 -20.64
CA PRO A 104 -42.24 4.19 -19.79
C PRO A 104 -42.38 5.61 -20.36
N PHE A 105 -41.58 6.00 -21.37
CA PHE A 105 -41.45 7.38 -21.84
C PHE A 105 -42.20 7.67 -23.18
N LEU A 106 -43.31 7.01 -23.40
CA LEU A 106 -44.13 7.29 -24.59
C LEU A 106 -45.12 8.44 -24.30
N ARG A 107 -45.17 9.41 -25.22
CA ARG A 107 -46.01 10.57 -25.10
C ARG A 107 -47.49 10.17 -25.20
N ASN A 108 -47.89 9.56 -26.33
CA ASN A 108 -49.22 9.04 -26.53
C ASN A 108 -49.18 7.64 -27.16
N VAL A 109 -50.05 6.75 -26.68
CA VAL A 109 -50.25 5.42 -27.23
C VAL A 109 -51.75 5.13 -27.27
N ASP A 110 -52.25 4.89 -28.47
CA ASP A 110 -53.65 4.56 -28.70
C ASP A 110 -53.76 3.11 -29.19
N PHE A 111 -54.52 2.30 -28.50
CA PHE A 111 -54.81 0.93 -28.87
C PHE A 111 -56.25 0.85 -29.36
N PHE A 112 -56.48 0.16 -30.48
CA PHE A 112 -57.78 -0.07 -31.07
C PHE A 112 -57.92 -1.57 -31.36
N LEU A 113 -58.95 -2.22 -30.82
CA LEU A 113 -59.27 -3.62 -31.04
C LEU A 113 -60.40 -3.76 -31.97
N PHE A 114 -60.22 -4.50 -33.08
CA PHE A 114 -61.21 -4.77 -34.08
C PHE A 114 -61.47 -6.27 -34.25
N GLU A 115 -62.70 -6.63 -34.57
CA GLU A 115 -63.13 -7.93 -35.06
C GLU A 115 -63.78 -7.76 -36.44
N GLY A 116 -63.05 -8.11 -37.52
CA GLY A 116 -63.35 -7.66 -38.84
C GLY A 116 -63.38 -6.14 -38.93
N ASP A 117 -64.51 -5.59 -39.39
CA ASP A 117 -64.71 -4.13 -39.50
C ASP A 117 -65.39 -3.52 -38.25
N THR A 118 -65.65 -4.35 -37.22
CA THR A 118 -66.33 -3.90 -36.01
C THR A 118 -65.28 -3.48 -34.95
N HIS A 119 -65.39 -2.21 -34.54
CA HIS A 119 -64.57 -1.71 -33.41
C HIS A 119 -65.10 -2.29 -32.06
N LEU A 120 -64.31 -3.04 -31.37
CA LEU A 120 -64.69 -3.67 -30.10
C LEU A 120 -64.31 -2.84 -28.91
N ASP A 121 -63.04 -2.35 -28.86
CA ASP A 121 -62.49 -1.68 -27.71
C ASP A 121 -61.41 -0.70 -28.11
N SER A 122 -61.21 0.32 -27.30
CA SER A 122 -60.06 1.23 -27.42
C SER A 122 -59.55 1.68 -26.07
N LEU A 123 -58.25 1.92 -26.02
CA LEU A 123 -57.58 2.45 -24.86
C LEU A 123 -56.60 3.51 -25.29
N LYS A 124 -56.75 4.71 -24.79
CA LYS A 124 -55.86 5.85 -25.07
C LYS A 124 -55.10 6.20 -23.83
N ILE A 125 -53.80 5.93 -23.84
CA ILE A 125 -52.90 6.13 -22.70
C ILE A 125 -51.61 6.82 -23.15
N GLY A 126 -50.73 7.18 -22.23
CA GLY A 126 -49.48 7.86 -22.50
C GLY A 126 -49.13 8.81 -21.40
N ASN A 127 -47.99 9.49 -21.51
CA ASN A 127 -47.55 10.43 -20.46
C ASN A 127 -48.18 11.82 -20.63
N ASP A 128 -48.71 12.15 -21.77
CA ASP A 128 -49.54 13.36 -21.95
C ASP A 128 -50.95 13.20 -21.39
N ARG A 129 -51.33 11.99 -20.98
CA ARG A 129 -52.68 11.66 -20.51
C ARG A 129 -52.67 11.27 -19.02
N PRO A 130 -53.78 11.44 -18.30
CA PRO A 130 -53.85 11.10 -16.89
C PRO A 130 -53.50 9.63 -16.62
N PHE A 131 -52.69 9.39 -15.64
CA PHE A 131 -52.31 8.01 -15.23
C PHE A 131 -53.57 7.19 -14.79
N ALA A 132 -54.65 7.89 -14.39
CA ALA A 132 -55.91 7.29 -14.01
C ALA A 132 -56.60 6.56 -15.17
N ASP A 133 -56.36 6.99 -16.43
CA ASP A 133 -56.96 6.38 -17.63
C ASP A 133 -56.40 5.01 -17.97
N ARG A 134 -55.26 4.63 -17.34
CA ARG A 134 -54.67 3.29 -17.49
C ARG A 134 -55.55 2.24 -16.82
N ARG A 135 -55.96 1.23 -17.55
CA ARG A 135 -56.70 0.08 -16.98
C ARG A 135 -55.83 -0.72 -16.01
N LEU A 136 -54.56 -0.88 -16.35
CA LEU A 136 -53.57 -1.47 -15.43
C LEU A 136 -52.72 -0.34 -14.85
N LYS A 137 -52.65 -0.27 -13.52
CA LYS A 137 -51.80 0.70 -12.79
C LYS A 137 -50.34 0.24 -12.84
N TYR A 138 -49.76 0.38 -14.02
CA TYR A 138 -48.45 -0.12 -14.38
C TYR A 138 -47.60 1.00 -15.01
N TYR A 139 -46.28 0.99 -14.79
CA TYR A 139 -45.39 2.07 -15.24
C TYR A 139 -45.19 2.09 -16.76
N ASN A 140 -45.22 0.93 -17.44
CA ASN A 140 -45.20 0.84 -18.88
C ASN A 140 -46.62 0.97 -19.47
N GLN A 141 -46.70 1.10 -20.81
CA GLN A 141 -47.98 1.16 -21.52
C GLN A 141 -48.49 -0.27 -21.73
N ALA A 142 -49.64 -0.61 -21.19
CA ALA A 142 -50.17 -1.97 -21.23
C ALA A 142 -51.65 -1.96 -21.64
N PHE A 143 -52.00 -2.86 -22.56
CA PHE A 143 -53.35 -3.07 -23.06
C PHE A 143 -53.80 -4.50 -22.78
N PRO A 144 -54.76 -4.73 -21.88
CA PRO A 144 -55.37 -6.03 -21.66
C PRO A 144 -56.41 -6.31 -22.75
N PHE A 145 -56.37 -7.51 -23.35
CA PHE A 145 -57.32 -7.93 -24.37
C PHE A 145 -57.61 -9.43 -24.28
N THR A 146 -58.72 -9.87 -24.83
CA THR A 146 -59.13 -11.28 -24.86
C THR A 146 -59.01 -11.81 -26.28
N GLN A 147 -58.36 -12.95 -26.47
CA GLN A 147 -58.34 -13.73 -27.68
C GLN A 147 -59.70 -14.41 -27.84
N SER A 148 -60.35 -14.22 -29.00
CA SER A 148 -61.63 -14.87 -29.28
C SER A 148 -61.43 -16.34 -29.67
N SER A 149 -62.39 -17.18 -29.32
CA SER A 149 -62.44 -18.56 -29.77
C SER A 149 -63.21 -18.69 -31.16
N VAL A 150 -63.84 -17.62 -31.60
CA VAL A 150 -64.72 -17.65 -32.77
C VAL A 150 -64.14 -16.91 -33.96
N HIS A 151 -63.64 -15.71 -33.75
CA HIS A 151 -63.18 -14.80 -34.78
C HIS A 151 -61.73 -14.37 -34.58
N ASP A 152 -61.02 -14.07 -35.69
CA ASP A 152 -59.72 -13.39 -35.66
C ASP A 152 -59.94 -11.93 -35.29
N ARG A 153 -59.00 -11.42 -34.45
CA ARG A 153 -59.01 -10.01 -34.04
C ARG A 153 -57.74 -9.30 -34.51
N MET A 154 -57.88 -7.97 -34.68
CA MET A 154 -56.77 -7.12 -35.05
C MET A 154 -56.62 -6.00 -34.03
N ILE A 155 -55.39 -5.79 -33.54
CA ILE A 155 -55.08 -4.65 -32.68
C ILE A 155 -54.25 -3.68 -33.48
N TYR A 156 -54.76 -2.47 -33.65
CA TYR A 156 -54.01 -1.34 -34.23
C TYR A 156 -53.46 -0.51 -33.10
N ILE A 157 -52.18 -0.11 -33.21
CA ILE A 157 -51.47 0.63 -32.20
C ILE A 157 -50.89 1.88 -32.86
N HIS A 158 -51.33 3.05 -32.39
CA HIS A 158 -50.75 4.32 -32.74
C HIS A 158 -49.80 4.76 -31.62
N VAL A 159 -48.55 5.08 -31.98
CA VAL A 159 -47.54 5.54 -31.02
C VAL A 159 -47.00 6.88 -31.48
N ASP A 160 -47.16 7.88 -30.62
CA ASP A 160 -46.59 9.21 -30.79
C ASP A 160 -45.48 9.41 -29.74
N SER A 161 -44.25 9.63 -30.20
CA SER A 161 -43.11 9.86 -29.34
C SER A 161 -41.99 10.60 -30.06
N GLU A 162 -41.54 11.71 -29.48
CA GLU A 162 -40.42 12.48 -30.01
C GLU A 162 -39.05 11.90 -29.62
N ILE A 163 -39.01 11.03 -28.62
CA ILE A 163 -37.76 10.64 -27.94
C ILE A 163 -37.22 9.30 -28.39
N LEU A 164 -38.11 8.36 -28.76
CA LEU A 164 -37.78 6.95 -28.83
C LEU A 164 -37.55 6.42 -30.23
N LEU A 165 -36.52 5.62 -30.34
CA LEU A 165 -36.10 4.86 -31.51
C LEU A 165 -36.52 3.40 -31.46
N TYR A 166 -37.05 2.90 -30.32
CA TYR A 166 -37.41 1.51 -30.18
C TYR A 166 -38.66 1.28 -29.34
N LEU A 167 -39.46 0.30 -29.77
CA LEU A 167 -40.71 -0.07 -29.13
C LEU A 167 -40.67 -1.57 -28.79
N PRO A 168 -40.18 -1.96 -27.64
CA PRO A 168 -40.17 -3.37 -27.24
C PRO A 168 -41.59 -3.82 -26.90
N ILE A 169 -42.23 -4.56 -27.81
CA ILE A 169 -43.56 -5.10 -27.62
C ILE A 169 -43.45 -6.52 -27.07
N ASN A 170 -44.12 -6.76 -25.97
CA ASN A 170 -44.24 -8.05 -25.33
C ASN A 170 -45.75 -8.42 -25.21
N ILE A 171 -46.11 -9.59 -25.70
CA ILE A 171 -47.50 -10.09 -25.58
C ILE A 171 -47.49 -11.41 -24.82
N ALA A 172 -48.09 -11.43 -23.66
CA ALA A 172 -48.09 -12.59 -22.77
C ALA A 172 -49.49 -12.87 -22.24
N LYS A 173 -49.73 -14.13 -21.89
CA LYS A 173 -50.94 -14.49 -21.12
C LYS A 173 -50.94 -13.74 -19.79
N GLU A 174 -52.11 -13.31 -19.33
CA GLU A 174 -52.26 -12.47 -18.14
C GLU A 174 -51.54 -13.06 -16.91
N HIS A 175 -51.67 -14.38 -16.68
CA HIS A 175 -50.97 -15.02 -15.55
C HIS A 175 -49.46 -15.03 -15.70
N VAL A 176 -48.90 -15.21 -16.93
CA VAL A 176 -47.47 -15.17 -17.22
C VAL A 176 -46.94 -13.77 -17.03
N PHE A 177 -47.66 -12.77 -17.53
CA PHE A 177 -47.33 -11.35 -17.34
C PHE A 177 -47.24 -10.98 -15.87
N THR A 178 -48.27 -11.37 -15.07
CA THR A 178 -48.31 -11.09 -13.64
C THR A 178 -47.15 -11.73 -12.90
N THR A 179 -46.90 -13.02 -13.15
CA THR A 179 -45.79 -13.76 -12.51
C THR A 179 -44.41 -13.17 -12.87
N SER A 180 -44.23 -12.83 -14.17
CA SER A 180 -43.00 -12.19 -14.65
C SER A 180 -42.78 -10.84 -13.99
N ASN A 181 -43.82 -10.03 -13.82
CA ASN A 181 -43.69 -8.72 -13.16
C ASN A 181 -43.40 -8.81 -11.68
N VAL A 182 -43.99 -9.77 -10.96
CA VAL A 182 -43.61 -10.02 -9.54
C VAL A 182 -42.12 -10.30 -9.44
N THR A 183 -41.60 -11.17 -10.31
CA THR A 183 -40.15 -11.48 -10.35
C THR A 183 -39.31 -10.24 -10.65
N LYS A 184 -39.72 -9.44 -11.62
CA LYS A 184 -39.06 -8.17 -12.01
C LYS A 184 -38.99 -7.21 -10.80
N TYR A 185 -40.11 -7.00 -10.11
CA TYR A 185 -40.16 -6.12 -8.93
C TYR A 185 -39.32 -6.65 -7.75
N MET A 186 -39.30 -7.97 -7.55
CA MET A 186 -38.44 -8.57 -6.52
C MET A 186 -36.95 -8.33 -6.81
N VAL A 187 -36.51 -8.58 -8.05
CA VAL A 187 -35.12 -8.36 -8.46
C VAL A 187 -34.75 -6.88 -8.34
N LEU A 188 -35.61 -6.00 -8.83
CA LEU A 188 -35.38 -4.56 -8.72
C LEU A 188 -35.32 -4.10 -7.26
N GLY A 189 -36.27 -4.54 -6.44
CA GLY A 189 -36.29 -4.21 -5.02
C GLY A 189 -35.04 -4.69 -4.28
N LEU A 190 -34.54 -5.89 -4.63
CA LEU A 190 -33.27 -6.39 -4.12
C LEU A 190 -32.11 -5.50 -4.55
N CYS A 191 -32.00 -5.14 -5.83
CA CYS A 191 -30.96 -4.26 -6.34
C CYS A 191 -30.98 -2.87 -5.66
N LEU A 192 -32.16 -2.27 -5.56
CA LEU A 192 -32.32 -0.95 -4.91
C LEU A 192 -32.01 -1.04 -3.40
N GLY A 193 -32.42 -2.11 -2.75
CA GLY A 193 -32.11 -2.36 -1.34
C GLY A 193 -30.61 -2.53 -1.08
N MET A 194 -29.92 -3.27 -1.95
CA MET A 194 -28.46 -3.42 -1.89
C MET A 194 -27.77 -2.07 -2.13
N PHE A 195 -28.21 -1.31 -3.16
CA PHE A 195 -27.65 0.01 -3.45
C PHE A 195 -27.83 0.98 -2.27
N LEU A 196 -29.04 1.00 -1.70
CA LEU A 196 -29.34 1.86 -0.53
C LEU A 196 -28.49 1.46 0.69
N GLY A 197 -28.27 0.16 0.93
CA GLY A 197 -27.38 -0.34 1.98
C GLY A 197 -25.94 0.16 1.79
N VAL A 198 -25.41 0.10 0.57
CA VAL A 198 -24.08 0.62 0.24
C VAL A 198 -24.01 2.13 0.42
N LEU A 199 -25.03 2.86 -0.04
CA LEU A 199 -25.12 4.31 0.13
C LEU A 199 -25.13 4.73 1.62
N ILE A 200 -25.94 4.06 2.45
CA ILE A 200 -25.99 4.33 3.90
C ILE A 200 -24.63 4.03 4.56
N TYR A 201 -23.99 2.95 4.17
CA TYR A 201 -22.64 2.61 4.65
C TYR A 201 -21.63 3.71 4.29
N ASN A 202 -21.58 4.13 3.02
CA ASN A 202 -20.67 5.18 2.56
C ASN A 202 -20.99 6.55 3.18
N LEU A 203 -22.27 6.85 3.40
CA LEU A 203 -22.69 8.07 4.12
C LEU A 203 -22.20 8.06 5.57
N SER A 204 -22.30 6.92 6.26
CA SER A 204 -21.79 6.80 7.63
C SER A 204 -20.28 7.01 7.69
N LEU A 205 -19.53 6.47 6.73
CA LEU A 205 -18.09 6.72 6.59
C LEU A 205 -17.76 8.19 6.29
N ALA A 206 -18.53 8.83 5.41
CA ALA A 206 -18.35 10.26 5.08
C ALA A 206 -18.53 11.14 6.31
N LEU A 207 -19.53 10.86 7.15
CA LEU A 207 -19.81 11.60 8.39
C LEU A 207 -18.75 11.32 9.46
N ALA A 208 -18.31 10.07 9.61
CA ALA A 208 -17.32 9.67 10.61
C ALA A 208 -15.92 10.20 10.30
N LEU A 209 -15.47 10.09 9.05
CA LEU A 209 -14.11 10.43 8.63
C LEU A 209 -13.97 11.91 8.25
N ARG A 210 -15.08 12.60 7.93
CA ARG A 210 -15.12 14.00 7.46
C ARG A 210 -14.17 14.30 6.30
N ASP A 211 -13.87 13.28 5.47
CA ASP A 211 -13.01 13.41 4.30
C ASP A 211 -13.85 13.77 3.06
N LYS A 212 -13.40 14.76 2.30
CA LYS A 212 -14.03 15.24 1.06
C LYS A 212 -14.21 14.14 0.01
N ILE A 213 -13.34 13.12 -0.01
CA ILE A 213 -13.42 12.01 -0.95
C ILE A 213 -14.73 11.25 -0.78
N TYR A 214 -15.06 10.89 0.48
CA TYR A 214 -16.32 10.19 0.80
C TYR A 214 -17.53 11.08 0.53
N SER A 215 -17.45 12.37 0.83
CA SER A 215 -18.55 13.29 0.57
C SER A 215 -18.89 13.37 -0.92
N TYR A 216 -17.88 13.52 -1.78
CA TYR A 216 -18.12 13.53 -3.24
C TYR A 216 -18.61 12.17 -3.75
N PHE A 217 -18.13 11.08 -3.18
CA PHE A 217 -18.56 9.74 -3.53
C PHE A 217 -20.05 9.51 -3.19
N VAL A 218 -20.48 9.86 -1.98
CA VAL A 218 -21.89 9.77 -1.56
C VAL A 218 -22.80 10.65 -2.43
N ILE A 219 -22.38 11.89 -2.74
CA ILE A 219 -23.15 12.76 -3.65
C ILE A 219 -23.30 12.09 -5.04
N TYR A 220 -22.24 11.50 -5.54
CA TYR A 220 -22.28 10.75 -6.82
C TYR A 220 -23.24 9.56 -6.75
N GLU A 221 -23.20 8.74 -5.70
CA GLU A 221 -24.15 7.63 -5.49
C GLU A 221 -25.60 8.11 -5.42
N CYS A 222 -25.86 9.26 -4.77
CA CYS A 222 -27.19 9.87 -4.77
C CYS A 222 -27.69 10.25 -6.18
N PHE A 223 -26.78 10.76 -7.03
CA PHE A 223 -27.11 11.01 -8.44
C PHE A 223 -27.45 9.73 -9.19
N ILE A 224 -26.66 8.66 -9.04
CA ILE A 224 -26.92 7.35 -9.67
C ILE A 224 -28.29 6.82 -9.22
N LEU A 225 -28.56 6.82 -7.92
CA LEU A 225 -29.85 6.36 -7.39
C LEU A 225 -31.00 7.18 -7.97
N SER A 226 -30.85 8.49 -8.04
CA SER A 226 -31.85 9.37 -8.66
C SER A 226 -32.08 9.01 -10.12
N ILE A 227 -31.03 8.76 -10.89
CA ILE A 227 -31.12 8.37 -12.30
C ILE A 227 -31.85 7.03 -12.45
N ILE A 228 -31.49 6.02 -11.63
CA ILE A 228 -32.15 4.71 -11.66
C ILE A 228 -33.67 4.82 -11.41
N VAL A 229 -34.04 5.60 -10.40
CA VAL A 229 -35.47 5.80 -10.03
C VAL A 229 -36.21 6.59 -11.09
N LEU A 230 -35.62 7.67 -11.60
CA LEU A 230 -36.23 8.54 -12.59
C LEU A 230 -36.34 7.82 -13.95
N TYR A 231 -35.24 7.17 -14.40
CA TYR A 231 -35.17 6.51 -15.70
C TYR A 231 -36.02 5.24 -15.75
N GLY A 232 -36.24 4.58 -14.62
CA GLY A 232 -37.12 3.40 -14.53
C GLY A 232 -38.60 3.70 -14.68
N GLY A 233 -39.03 4.98 -14.71
CA GLY A 233 -40.43 5.38 -14.79
C GLY A 233 -41.27 5.11 -13.53
N TYR A 234 -40.64 4.61 -12.45
CA TYR A 234 -41.34 4.24 -11.20
C TYR A 234 -41.99 5.44 -10.50
N ILE A 235 -41.40 6.62 -10.67
CA ILE A 235 -41.96 7.85 -10.10
C ILE A 235 -43.36 8.15 -10.63
N GLN A 236 -43.65 7.73 -11.84
CA GLN A 236 -44.99 7.87 -12.48
C GLN A 236 -46.09 7.14 -11.70
N MET A 237 -45.76 6.07 -10.99
CA MET A 237 -46.71 5.33 -10.14
C MET A 237 -47.04 6.06 -8.84
N ILE A 238 -46.09 6.84 -8.32
CA ILE A 238 -46.22 7.56 -7.04
C ILE A 238 -46.66 8.99 -7.27
N TRP A 239 -46.07 9.64 -8.26
CA TRP A 239 -46.35 11.02 -8.65
C TRP A 239 -46.52 11.09 -10.16
N PRO A 240 -47.75 10.96 -10.65
CA PRO A 240 -48.05 11.01 -12.08
C PRO A 240 -47.69 12.36 -12.67
N ILE A 241 -46.68 12.39 -13.53
CA ILE A 241 -46.26 13.59 -14.25
C ILE A 241 -46.84 13.51 -15.66
N THR A 242 -47.70 14.44 -16.01
CA THR A 242 -48.44 14.39 -17.29
C THR A 242 -48.40 15.74 -18.02
N GLY A 243 -48.67 15.71 -19.32
CA GLY A 243 -48.76 16.90 -20.15
C GLY A 243 -47.45 17.66 -20.28
N GLU A 244 -47.51 18.99 -20.20
CA GLU A 244 -46.33 19.88 -20.31
C GLU A 244 -45.22 19.59 -19.33
N HIS A 245 -45.54 19.04 -18.15
CA HIS A 245 -44.53 18.67 -17.12
C HIS A 245 -43.73 17.44 -17.52
N PHE A 246 -44.21 16.63 -18.46
CA PHE A 246 -43.50 15.42 -18.89
C PHE A 246 -42.23 15.77 -19.68
N GLU A 247 -42.27 16.75 -20.56
CA GLU A 247 -41.07 17.21 -21.27
C GLU A 247 -40.02 17.75 -20.27
N LEU A 248 -40.47 18.56 -19.31
CA LEU A 248 -39.60 19.09 -18.24
C LEU A 248 -38.98 17.97 -17.42
N TYR A 249 -39.75 16.90 -17.12
CA TYR A 249 -39.27 15.73 -16.41
C TYR A 249 -38.12 15.02 -17.16
N ILE A 250 -38.29 14.77 -18.47
CA ILE A 250 -37.22 14.13 -19.26
C ILE A 250 -36.00 15.04 -19.41
N ARG A 251 -36.21 16.35 -19.62
CA ARG A 251 -35.09 17.33 -19.61
C ARG A 251 -34.36 17.32 -18.24
N GLY A 252 -35.10 17.22 -17.14
CA GLY A 252 -34.54 17.08 -15.81
C GLY A 252 -33.64 15.85 -15.67
N ILE A 253 -34.04 14.70 -16.20
CA ILE A 253 -33.25 13.49 -16.23
C ILE A 253 -31.90 13.71 -16.94
N THR A 254 -31.94 14.30 -18.15
CA THR A 254 -30.72 14.57 -18.94
C THR A 254 -29.78 15.55 -18.22
N ILE A 255 -30.32 16.57 -17.58
CA ILE A 255 -29.55 17.54 -16.77
C ILE A 255 -28.92 16.87 -15.56
N VAL A 256 -29.70 16.09 -14.80
CA VAL A 256 -29.20 15.34 -13.64
C VAL A 256 -28.07 14.38 -14.07
N THR A 257 -28.24 13.70 -15.19
CA THR A 257 -27.22 12.79 -15.75
C THR A 257 -25.94 13.53 -16.13
N ALA A 258 -26.03 14.72 -16.74
CA ALA A 258 -24.88 15.54 -17.05
C ALA A 258 -24.18 16.05 -15.77
N LEU A 259 -24.95 16.54 -14.79
CA LEU A 259 -24.43 17.08 -13.52
C LEU A 259 -23.80 16.00 -12.62
N MET A 260 -24.16 14.73 -12.76
CA MET A 260 -23.53 13.61 -12.05
C MET A 260 -22.01 13.59 -12.22
N PHE A 261 -21.50 14.07 -13.35
CA PHE A 261 -20.07 14.14 -13.60
C PHE A 261 -19.32 15.10 -12.65
N LEU A 262 -19.98 16.07 -12.07
CA LEU A 262 -19.34 17.02 -11.16
C LEU A 262 -18.78 16.32 -9.91
N PRO A 263 -19.60 15.69 -9.05
CA PRO A 263 -19.10 14.96 -7.89
C PRO A 263 -18.24 13.77 -8.30
N PHE A 264 -18.53 13.08 -9.39
CA PHE A 264 -17.74 11.97 -9.89
C PHE A 264 -16.29 12.35 -10.21
N ILE A 265 -16.08 13.39 -11.01
CA ILE A 265 -14.74 13.87 -11.37
C ILE A 265 -14.00 14.42 -10.14
N MET A 266 -14.70 15.10 -9.22
CA MET A 266 -14.09 15.60 -8.00
C MET A 266 -13.63 14.45 -7.11
N PHE A 267 -14.44 13.39 -6.98
CA PHE A 267 -14.07 12.16 -6.33
C PHE A 267 -12.80 11.55 -6.95
N LEU A 268 -12.79 11.31 -8.27
CA LEU A 268 -11.65 10.70 -8.97
C LEU A 268 -10.36 11.51 -8.84
N ARG A 269 -10.45 12.85 -8.93
CA ARG A 269 -9.28 13.73 -8.75
C ARG A 269 -8.62 13.55 -7.40
N LEU A 270 -9.42 13.43 -6.35
CA LEU A 270 -8.93 13.28 -4.98
C LEU A 270 -8.50 11.84 -4.71
N PHE A 271 -9.30 10.87 -5.14
CA PHE A 271 -9.06 9.46 -4.90
C PHE A 271 -7.79 8.95 -5.59
N LEU A 272 -7.59 9.32 -6.87
CA LEU A 272 -6.43 8.94 -7.68
C LEU A 272 -5.29 9.98 -7.63
N GLU A 273 -5.46 11.04 -6.85
CA GLU A 273 -4.45 12.09 -6.66
C GLU A 273 -3.91 12.61 -8.01
N PHE A 274 -4.81 12.97 -8.95
CA PHE A 274 -4.44 13.39 -10.31
C PHE A 274 -3.43 14.53 -10.36
N ARG A 275 -3.44 15.41 -9.35
CA ARG A 275 -2.54 16.56 -9.31
C ARG A 275 -1.07 16.15 -9.19
N THR A 276 -0.80 15.09 -8.42
CA THR A 276 0.56 14.59 -8.14
C THR A 276 0.99 13.53 -9.15
N HIS A 277 0.11 12.54 -9.42
CA HIS A 277 0.47 11.37 -10.23
C HIS A 277 0.23 11.55 -11.74
N SER A 278 -0.72 12.41 -12.17
CA SER A 278 -1.04 12.59 -13.59
C SER A 278 -1.54 14.01 -13.92
N PRO A 279 -0.63 14.99 -14.10
CA PRO A 279 -1.01 16.37 -14.45
C PRO A 279 -1.83 16.48 -15.74
N VAL A 280 -1.65 15.56 -16.67
CA VAL A 280 -2.43 15.50 -17.94
C VAL A 280 -3.86 15.09 -17.66
N SER A 281 -4.08 14.05 -16.84
CA SER A 281 -5.44 13.62 -16.43
C SER A 281 -6.13 14.72 -15.62
N TYR A 282 -5.39 15.46 -14.79
CA TYR A 282 -5.91 16.61 -14.07
C TYR A 282 -6.41 17.72 -15.02
N ARG A 283 -5.65 18.06 -16.07
CA ARG A 283 -6.08 19.04 -17.09
C ARG A 283 -7.29 18.57 -17.87
N TYR A 284 -7.25 17.31 -18.34
CA TYR A 284 -8.36 16.70 -19.07
C TYR A 284 -9.66 16.71 -18.25
N SER A 285 -9.58 16.35 -16.97
CA SER A 285 -10.75 16.36 -16.08
C SER A 285 -11.40 17.74 -15.91
N LYS A 286 -10.66 18.85 -16.08
CA LYS A 286 -11.24 20.20 -16.12
C LYS A 286 -12.13 20.40 -17.35
N HIS A 287 -11.69 19.88 -18.51
CA HIS A 287 -12.50 19.97 -19.75
C HIS A 287 -13.76 19.13 -19.65
N VAL A 288 -13.69 17.93 -19.04
CA VAL A 288 -14.86 17.10 -18.79
C VAL A 288 -15.86 17.79 -17.87
N LEU A 289 -15.38 18.43 -16.77
CA LEU A 289 -16.23 19.21 -15.87
C LEU A 289 -16.92 20.39 -16.61
N ALA A 290 -16.14 21.15 -17.39
CA ALA A 290 -16.71 22.25 -18.19
C ALA A 290 -17.71 21.74 -19.22
N GLY A 291 -17.40 20.63 -19.90
CA GLY A 291 -18.30 19.96 -20.83
C GLY A 291 -19.61 19.51 -20.20
N ALA A 292 -19.55 18.94 -18.98
CA ALA A 292 -20.76 18.53 -18.25
C ALA A 292 -21.67 19.73 -17.90
N ILE A 293 -21.09 20.84 -17.47
CA ILE A 293 -21.84 22.08 -17.18
C ILE A 293 -22.46 22.65 -18.45
N VAL A 294 -21.66 22.77 -19.54
CA VAL A 294 -22.13 23.24 -20.82
C VAL A 294 -23.28 22.35 -21.33
N LEU A 295 -23.13 21.04 -21.24
CA LEU A 295 -24.16 20.09 -21.65
C LEU A 295 -25.43 20.21 -20.82
N ALA A 296 -25.33 20.37 -19.50
CA ALA A 296 -26.49 20.58 -18.64
C ALA A 296 -27.26 21.87 -19.04
N LEU A 297 -26.54 22.95 -19.39
CA LEU A 297 -27.15 24.21 -19.82
C LEU A 297 -27.76 24.09 -21.24
N THR A 298 -27.05 23.43 -22.15
CA THR A 298 -27.55 23.26 -23.51
C THR A 298 -28.77 22.35 -23.58
N ASN A 299 -28.89 21.35 -22.69
CA ASN A 299 -30.05 20.48 -22.57
C ASN A 299 -31.35 21.24 -22.24
N CYS A 300 -31.28 22.48 -21.77
CA CYS A 300 -32.46 23.33 -21.59
C CYS A 300 -33.00 23.88 -22.92
N ILE A 301 -32.17 23.96 -23.99
CA ILE A 301 -32.49 24.72 -25.21
C ILE A 301 -32.65 23.81 -26.44
N ILE A 302 -31.83 22.77 -26.55
CA ILE A 302 -31.80 21.88 -27.71
C ILE A 302 -33.05 20.98 -27.74
N PRO A 303 -33.45 20.45 -28.96
CA PRO A 303 -34.52 19.48 -29.06
C PRO A 303 -34.29 18.28 -28.14
N LEU A 304 -35.36 17.82 -27.48
CA LEU A 304 -35.28 16.80 -26.42
C LEU A 304 -34.59 15.51 -26.89
N ARG A 305 -34.91 15.07 -28.11
CA ARG A 305 -34.27 13.90 -28.74
C ARG A 305 -32.76 14.04 -28.82
N LEU A 306 -32.26 15.21 -29.27
CA LEU A 306 -30.84 15.48 -29.40
C LEU A 306 -30.18 15.58 -28.01
N ALA A 307 -30.85 16.14 -27.00
CA ALA A 307 -30.39 16.22 -25.62
C ALA A 307 -30.12 14.82 -25.04
N VAL A 308 -31.04 13.87 -25.25
CA VAL A 308 -30.87 12.48 -24.79
C VAL A 308 -29.64 11.82 -25.43
N TYR A 309 -29.50 11.91 -26.78
CA TYR A 309 -28.35 11.28 -27.46
C TYR A 309 -27.01 11.86 -27.07
N ILE A 310 -26.91 13.19 -27.06
CA ILE A 310 -25.64 13.87 -26.70
C ILE A 310 -25.28 13.55 -25.29
N THR A 311 -26.24 13.55 -24.35
CA THR A 311 -25.99 13.28 -22.95
C THR A 311 -25.52 11.83 -22.75
N THR A 312 -26.22 10.86 -23.32
CA THR A 312 -25.84 9.44 -23.22
C THR A 312 -24.49 9.17 -23.88
N GLY A 313 -24.25 9.78 -25.06
CA GLY A 313 -22.95 9.69 -25.73
C GLY A 313 -21.83 10.31 -24.88
N PHE A 314 -22.05 11.48 -24.28
CA PHE A 314 -21.08 12.13 -23.41
C PHE A 314 -20.75 11.28 -22.19
N VAL A 315 -21.74 10.67 -21.54
CA VAL A 315 -21.56 9.73 -20.42
C VAL A 315 -20.70 8.55 -20.85
N THR A 316 -21.10 7.87 -21.92
CA THR A 316 -20.44 6.65 -22.40
C THR A 316 -19.01 6.91 -22.83
N PHE A 317 -18.77 7.88 -23.70
CA PHE A 317 -17.44 8.16 -24.24
C PHE A 317 -16.55 8.95 -23.26
N GLY A 318 -17.12 9.85 -22.46
CA GLY A 318 -16.38 10.61 -21.45
C GLY A 318 -15.79 9.72 -20.35
N THR A 319 -16.56 8.77 -19.85
CA THR A 319 -16.12 7.78 -18.87
C THR A 319 -15.14 6.79 -19.47
N LEU A 320 -15.36 6.31 -20.70
CA LEU A 320 -14.42 5.40 -21.39
C LEU A 320 -13.03 6.04 -21.58
N LEU A 321 -12.97 7.28 -22.08
CA LEU A 321 -11.72 8.00 -22.25
C LEU A 321 -11.01 8.23 -20.92
N LEU A 322 -11.74 8.51 -19.86
CA LEU A 322 -11.21 8.69 -18.52
C LEU A 322 -10.64 7.38 -17.97
N LEU A 323 -11.35 6.28 -18.17
CA LEU A 323 -10.91 4.93 -17.80
C LEU A 323 -9.61 4.54 -18.52
N ILE A 324 -9.54 4.71 -19.83
CA ILE A 324 -8.34 4.43 -20.63
C ILE A 324 -7.16 5.23 -20.10
N ARG A 325 -7.35 6.52 -19.83
CA ARG A 325 -6.27 7.37 -19.28
C ARG A 325 -5.82 6.96 -17.88
N CYS A 326 -6.75 6.54 -17.03
CA CYS A 326 -6.42 6.05 -15.69
C CYS A 326 -5.62 4.75 -15.77
N THR A 327 -6.02 3.81 -16.63
CA THR A 327 -5.40 2.48 -16.76
C THR A 327 -3.96 2.54 -17.26
N PHE A 328 -3.68 3.38 -18.25
CA PHE A 328 -2.35 3.42 -18.89
C PHE A 328 -1.31 4.26 -18.13
N ARG A 329 -1.70 5.05 -17.13
CA ARG A 329 -0.77 6.01 -16.49
C ARG A 329 -0.62 5.88 -14.98
N ILE A 330 -1.41 5.06 -14.32
CA ILE A 330 -1.38 4.95 -12.87
C ILE A 330 -1.05 3.51 -12.46
N HIS A 331 0.23 3.25 -12.22
CA HIS A 331 0.76 1.95 -11.76
C HIS A 331 0.57 1.78 -10.24
N VAL A 332 -0.65 1.86 -9.74
CA VAL A 332 -0.91 1.73 -8.31
C VAL A 332 -1.96 0.64 -8.07
N ASP A 333 -1.78 -0.17 -7.05
CA ASP A 333 -2.76 -1.19 -6.60
C ASP A 333 -4.16 -0.59 -6.33
N ARG A 334 -4.25 0.72 -6.12
CA ARG A 334 -5.48 1.51 -5.94
C ARG A 334 -6.37 1.54 -7.20
N VAL A 335 -5.78 1.39 -8.38
CA VAL A 335 -6.48 1.50 -9.69
C VAL A 335 -7.28 0.26 -10.00
N TYR A 336 -6.90 -0.90 -9.47
CA TYR A 336 -7.50 -2.17 -9.84
C TYR A 336 -9.00 -2.27 -9.54
N PHE A 337 -9.43 -1.97 -8.31
CA PHE A 337 -10.85 -2.00 -7.95
C PHE A 337 -11.64 -0.90 -8.64
N THR A 338 -11.03 0.27 -8.81
CA THR A 338 -11.62 1.38 -9.57
C THR A 338 -11.80 1.02 -11.03
N PHE A 339 -10.81 0.37 -11.65
CA PHE A 339 -10.91 -0.14 -13.03
C PHE A 339 -12.03 -1.17 -13.17
N LEU A 340 -12.14 -2.10 -12.22
CA LEU A 340 -13.16 -3.14 -12.26
C LEU A 340 -14.58 -2.59 -12.09
N SER A 341 -14.76 -1.56 -11.21
CA SER A 341 -16.03 -0.88 -11.05
C SER A 341 -16.48 -0.21 -12.36
N PHE A 342 -15.57 0.51 -13.00
CA PHE A 342 -15.85 1.17 -14.26
C PHE A 342 -16.07 0.21 -15.42
N LEU A 343 -15.37 -0.89 -15.48
CA LEU A 343 -15.55 -1.89 -16.53
C LEU A 343 -16.97 -2.45 -16.50
N GLY A 344 -17.50 -2.73 -15.31
CA GLY A 344 -18.87 -3.21 -15.12
C GLY A 344 -19.91 -2.19 -15.61
N LEU A 345 -19.84 -0.96 -15.08
CA LEU A 345 -20.75 0.12 -15.48
C LEU A 345 -20.65 0.42 -16.98
N MET A 346 -19.41 0.57 -17.50
CA MET A 346 -19.17 0.89 -18.90
C MET A 346 -19.74 -0.16 -19.84
N THR A 347 -19.63 -1.44 -19.48
CA THR A 347 -20.22 -2.52 -20.26
C THR A 347 -21.75 -2.37 -20.30
N CYS A 348 -22.36 -2.09 -19.17
CA CYS A 348 -23.82 -1.89 -19.08
C CYS A 348 -24.27 -0.63 -19.85
N GLU A 349 -23.60 0.49 -19.68
CA GLU A 349 -23.91 1.74 -20.36
C GLU A 349 -23.67 1.66 -21.89
N PHE A 350 -22.62 0.97 -22.31
CA PHE A 350 -22.34 0.73 -23.71
C PHE A 350 -23.42 -0.15 -24.36
N ILE A 351 -23.86 -1.20 -23.68
CA ILE A 351 -24.98 -2.05 -24.16
C ILE A 351 -26.24 -1.20 -24.27
N HIS A 352 -26.54 -0.39 -23.25
CA HIS A 352 -27.70 0.50 -23.27
C HIS A 352 -27.63 1.51 -24.42
N PHE A 353 -26.49 2.15 -24.64
CA PHE A 353 -26.26 3.10 -25.71
C PHE A 353 -26.43 2.44 -27.13
N MET A 354 -25.86 1.25 -27.31
CA MET A 354 -26.00 0.48 -28.56
C MET A 354 -27.45 0.03 -28.80
N THR A 355 -28.19 -0.24 -27.74
CA THR A 355 -29.60 -0.54 -27.78
C THR A 355 -30.42 0.70 -28.18
N LEU A 356 -30.09 1.87 -27.61
CA LEU A 356 -30.70 3.15 -27.99
C LEU A 356 -30.47 3.50 -29.47
N LEU A 357 -29.30 3.17 -30.00
CA LEU A 357 -28.97 3.35 -31.43
C LEU A 357 -29.63 2.29 -32.33
N GLY A 358 -30.32 1.29 -31.74
CA GLY A 358 -30.93 0.20 -32.46
C GLY A 358 -29.95 -0.81 -33.05
N ILE A 359 -28.69 -0.78 -32.66
CA ILE A 359 -27.62 -1.71 -33.10
C ILE A 359 -27.78 -3.06 -32.43
N PHE A 360 -28.09 -3.05 -31.12
CA PHE A 360 -28.36 -4.27 -30.37
C PHE A 360 -29.88 -4.51 -30.26
N PRO A 361 -30.32 -5.80 -30.29
CA PRO A 361 -31.71 -6.12 -30.12
C PRO A 361 -32.22 -5.70 -28.74
N THR A 362 -33.45 -5.21 -28.69
CA THR A 362 -34.10 -4.83 -27.44
C THR A 362 -34.52 -6.08 -26.68
N ALA A 363 -33.91 -6.31 -25.52
CA ALA A 363 -34.39 -7.32 -24.58
C ALA A 363 -35.39 -6.69 -23.59
N PRO A 364 -36.42 -7.40 -23.15
CA PRO A 364 -37.39 -6.90 -22.17
C PRO A 364 -36.76 -6.46 -20.86
N HIS A 365 -35.50 -6.87 -20.63
CA HIS A 365 -34.73 -6.63 -19.41
C HIS A 365 -33.67 -5.51 -19.54
N SER A 366 -33.57 -4.85 -20.71
CA SER A 366 -32.53 -3.84 -20.97
C SER A 366 -32.51 -2.69 -19.96
N TYR A 367 -33.62 -2.30 -19.38
CA TYR A 367 -33.72 -1.27 -18.35
C TYR A 367 -33.05 -1.63 -17.02
N TYR A 368 -33.00 -2.93 -16.71
CA TYR A 368 -32.38 -3.38 -15.43
C TYR A 368 -30.86 -3.47 -15.51
N ILE A 369 -30.33 -3.48 -16.73
CA ILE A 369 -28.88 -3.57 -16.97
C ILE A 369 -28.16 -2.37 -16.36
N SER A 370 -28.67 -1.16 -16.57
CA SER A 370 -28.10 0.06 -16.00
C SER A 370 -28.21 0.09 -14.48
N ALA A 371 -29.36 -0.34 -13.91
CA ALA A 371 -29.52 -0.43 -12.46
C ALA A 371 -28.55 -1.43 -11.83
N PHE A 372 -28.38 -2.59 -12.47
CA PHE A 372 -27.44 -3.61 -12.04
C PHE A 372 -25.98 -3.14 -12.17
N GLY A 373 -25.65 -2.47 -13.28
CA GLY A 373 -24.34 -1.84 -13.48
C GLY A 373 -23.99 -0.82 -12.38
N GLY A 374 -24.96 0.01 -12.01
CA GLY A 374 -24.83 0.98 -10.91
C GLY A 374 -24.59 0.32 -9.55
N VAL A 375 -25.29 -0.79 -9.25
CA VAL A 375 -25.04 -1.57 -8.00
C VAL A 375 -23.63 -2.13 -7.97
N LEU A 376 -23.18 -2.73 -9.08
CA LEU A 376 -21.83 -3.27 -9.18
C LEU A 376 -20.76 -2.20 -9.03
N GLU A 377 -20.95 -1.06 -9.69
CA GLU A 377 -20.05 0.07 -9.58
C GLU A 377 -19.97 0.55 -8.12
N ALA A 378 -21.10 0.78 -7.48
CA ALA A 378 -21.15 1.23 -6.08
C ALA A 378 -20.42 0.26 -5.14
N LEU A 379 -20.63 -1.06 -5.30
CA LEU A 379 -19.94 -2.10 -4.51
C LEU A 379 -18.43 -2.07 -4.72
N PHE A 380 -17.96 -2.12 -5.96
CA PHE A 380 -16.52 -2.15 -6.23
C PHE A 380 -15.82 -0.85 -5.86
N LEU A 381 -16.48 0.28 -6.09
CA LEU A 381 -15.92 1.57 -5.73
C LEU A 381 -15.87 1.75 -4.20
N SER A 382 -16.88 1.27 -3.47
CA SER A 382 -16.88 1.19 -2.02
C SER A 382 -15.74 0.31 -1.50
N MET A 383 -15.49 -0.85 -2.15
CA MET A 383 -14.33 -1.70 -1.84
C MET A 383 -12.99 -0.99 -2.11
N ALA A 384 -12.89 -0.23 -3.22
CA ALA A 384 -11.70 0.55 -3.54
C ALA A 384 -11.39 1.59 -2.47
N VAL A 385 -12.42 2.29 -2.03
CA VAL A 385 -12.34 3.33 -0.98
C VAL A 385 -11.98 2.69 0.39
N SER A 386 -12.60 1.56 0.74
CA SER A 386 -12.28 0.80 1.97
C SER A 386 -10.82 0.31 1.98
N ASN A 387 -10.33 -0.20 0.85
CA ASN A 387 -8.92 -0.62 0.72
C ASN A 387 -7.95 0.55 0.94
N ARG A 388 -8.30 1.75 0.49
CA ARG A 388 -7.51 2.96 0.76
C ARG A 388 -7.38 3.26 2.25
N ILE A 389 -8.47 3.11 3.03
CA ILE A 389 -8.43 3.29 4.49
C ILE A 389 -7.44 2.32 5.12
N SER A 390 -7.53 1.04 4.76
CA SER A 390 -6.64 0.00 5.28
C SER A 390 -5.17 0.29 4.95
N LEU A 391 -4.87 0.80 3.75
CA LEU A 391 -3.51 1.18 3.37
C LEU A 391 -3.00 2.36 4.20
N LEU A 392 -3.79 3.42 4.37
CA LEU A 392 -3.44 4.58 5.18
C LEU A 392 -3.25 4.21 6.66
N GLN A 393 -4.09 3.31 7.20
CA GLN A 393 -3.94 2.80 8.56
C GLN A 393 -2.65 1.99 8.72
N ASN A 394 -2.29 1.16 7.73
CA ASN A 394 -1.05 0.40 7.76
C ASN A 394 0.17 1.32 7.67
N GLU A 395 0.18 2.30 6.76
CA GLU A 395 1.23 3.33 6.68
C GLU A 395 1.38 4.10 8.00
N ARG A 396 0.25 4.51 8.60
CA ARG A 396 0.24 5.16 9.92
C ARG A 396 0.83 4.24 11.00
N ASN A 397 0.44 2.97 11.02
CA ASN A 397 0.93 2.01 12.00
C ASN A 397 2.43 1.72 11.82
N GLU A 398 2.94 1.64 10.59
CA GLU A 398 4.38 1.53 10.31
C GLU A 398 5.15 2.76 10.81
N ILE A 399 4.63 3.96 10.57
CA ILE A 399 5.22 5.21 11.08
C ILE A 399 5.23 5.19 12.61
N ILE A 400 4.11 4.84 13.25
CA ILE A 400 4.00 4.70 14.70
C ILE A 400 5.00 3.66 15.23
N HIS A 401 5.13 2.51 14.57
CA HIS A 401 6.06 1.46 14.98
C HIS A 401 7.52 1.91 14.85
N THR A 402 7.85 2.65 13.82
CA THR A 402 9.19 3.24 13.62
C THR A 402 9.48 4.30 14.68
N LEU A 403 8.50 5.15 15.00
CA LEU A 403 8.62 6.18 16.03
C LEU A 403 8.71 5.57 17.44
N LYS A 404 8.05 4.44 17.71
CA LYS A 404 8.16 3.72 19.01
C LYS A 404 9.58 3.27 19.33
N GLY A 405 10.42 3.07 18.32
CA GLY A 405 11.84 2.75 18.50
C GLY A 405 12.72 3.98 18.82
N HIS A 406 12.20 5.21 18.64
CA HIS A 406 12.97 6.44 18.73
C HIS A 406 12.37 7.51 19.65
N ALA A 407 11.20 7.26 20.24
CA ALA A 407 10.56 8.20 21.16
C ALA A 407 9.96 7.46 22.36
N PRO A 408 10.02 8.03 23.57
CA PRO A 408 9.37 7.48 24.76
C PRO A 408 7.86 7.33 24.54
N ALA A 409 7.28 6.21 25.02
CA ALA A 409 5.90 5.83 24.73
C ALA A 409 4.86 6.90 25.13
N ASN A 410 5.09 7.64 26.22
CA ASN A 410 4.20 8.70 26.68
C ASN A 410 4.18 9.90 25.72
N ARG A 411 5.33 10.32 25.23
CA ARG A 411 5.46 11.39 24.24
C ARG A 411 4.90 11.00 22.88
N LEU A 412 4.95 9.72 22.53
CA LEU A 412 4.34 9.22 21.29
C LEU A 412 2.82 9.44 21.31
N ASN A 413 2.16 9.23 22.45
CA ASN A 413 0.72 9.48 22.61
C ASN A 413 0.38 10.96 22.53
N GLU A 414 1.25 11.84 23.07
CA GLU A 414 1.11 13.29 22.92
C GLU A 414 1.33 13.75 21.48
N ILE A 415 2.34 13.25 20.79
CA ILE A 415 2.62 13.53 19.37
C ILE A 415 1.46 13.06 18.48
N LEU A 416 0.87 11.91 18.80
CA LEU A 416 -0.26 11.34 18.04
C LEU A 416 -1.61 12.01 18.39
N GLY A 417 -1.74 12.60 19.57
CA GLY A 417 -2.96 13.26 20.07
C GLY A 417 -3.00 14.77 19.85
N SER A 418 -1.84 15.43 19.77
CA SER A 418 -1.75 16.86 19.50
C SER A 418 -1.64 17.12 18.00
N THR A 419 -2.43 18.06 17.51
CA THR A 419 -2.13 18.75 16.25
C THR A 419 -0.70 19.28 16.31
N LEU A 420 0.12 18.94 15.33
CA LEU A 420 1.58 19.18 15.12
C LEU A 420 2.16 20.58 15.45
N ASN A 421 1.54 21.38 16.30
CA ASN A 421 1.93 22.75 16.63
C ASN A 421 2.23 23.02 18.13
N SER A 422 2.29 21.99 18.97
CA SER A 422 2.81 22.22 20.33
C SER A 422 4.32 22.23 20.28
N GLU A 423 4.95 23.36 20.60
CA GLU A 423 6.33 23.43 21.02
C GLU A 423 6.51 22.39 22.13
N LEU A 424 7.32 21.36 21.85
CA LEU A 424 7.57 20.28 22.81
C LEU A 424 8.46 20.88 23.92
N ASP A 425 7.84 21.19 25.04
CA ASP A 425 8.52 21.79 26.19
C ASP A 425 9.65 20.88 26.68
N ALA A 426 10.84 21.47 26.89
CA ALA A 426 11.97 20.84 27.52
C ALA A 426 11.62 20.48 28.97
N ALA A 427 11.77 19.22 29.34
CA ALA A 427 11.52 18.77 30.71
C ALA A 427 12.85 18.47 31.43
N GLU A 428 13.03 19.10 32.60
CA GLU A 428 14.10 18.72 33.51
C GLU A 428 13.64 17.53 34.35
N VAL A 429 14.38 16.42 34.29
CA VAL A 429 14.01 15.15 34.90
C VAL A 429 15.23 14.46 35.52
N ASN A 430 15.05 13.92 36.74
CA ASN A 430 16.03 13.07 37.36
C ASN A 430 15.96 11.65 36.78
N VAL A 431 17.05 11.17 36.19
CA VAL A 431 17.11 9.87 35.51
C VAL A 431 18.39 9.10 35.79
N ALA A 432 18.31 7.78 35.70
CA ALA A 432 19.49 6.95 35.61
C ALA A 432 19.93 6.80 34.15
N ILE A 433 21.09 7.33 33.83
CA ILE A 433 21.70 7.33 32.49
C ILE A 433 22.62 6.12 32.39
N MET A 434 22.40 5.31 31.34
CA MET A 434 23.22 4.11 31.14
C MET A 434 23.83 4.13 29.74
N PHE A 435 25.17 4.01 29.71
CA PHE A 435 25.94 3.72 28.51
C PHE A 435 26.36 2.25 28.48
N ILE A 436 26.21 1.65 27.33
CA ILE A 436 26.59 0.27 27.02
C ILE A 436 27.50 0.32 25.80
N ASP A 437 28.68 -0.29 25.83
CA ASP A 437 29.58 -0.33 24.69
C ASP A 437 30.21 -1.73 24.54
N ILE A 438 30.50 -2.11 23.28
CA ILE A 438 31.11 -3.42 22.99
C ILE A 438 32.63 -3.28 23.03
N VAL A 439 33.25 -4.06 23.90
CA VAL A 439 34.70 -4.04 24.07
C VAL A 439 35.40 -4.58 22.82
N ASP A 440 36.46 -3.88 22.40
CA ASP A 440 37.30 -4.24 21.25
C ASP A 440 36.56 -4.39 19.92
N PHE A 441 35.39 -3.74 19.74
CA PHE A 441 34.60 -3.84 18.56
C PHE A 441 35.35 -3.45 17.27
N SER A 442 36.20 -2.43 17.32
CA SER A 442 37.05 -2.04 16.20
C SER A 442 37.95 -3.19 15.73
N GLN A 443 38.54 -3.96 16.67
CA GLN A 443 39.34 -5.13 16.33
C GLN A 443 38.48 -6.28 15.78
N ILE A 444 37.30 -6.49 16.36
CA ILE A 444 36.29 -7.46 15.87
C ILE A 444 35.84 -7.13 14.46
N SER A 445 35.58 -5.86 14.17
CA SER A 445 35.14 -5.40 12.85
C SER A 445 36.22 -5.50 11.77
N GLU A 446 37.50 -5.46 12.14
CA GLU A 446 38.62 -5.72 11.22
C GLU A 446 38.79 -7.22 10.90
N ILE A 447 38.37 -8.09 11.81
CA ILE A 447 38.51 -9.55 11.66
C ILE A 447 37.36 -10.19 10.89
N LEU A 448 36.13 -9.73 11.10
CA LEU A 448 34.93 -10.30 10.52
C LEU A 448 34.56 -9.64 9.18
N GLN A 449 33.94 -10.41 8.28
CA GLN A 449 33.34 -9.81 7.10
C GLN A 449 32.21 -8.83 7.51
N PRO A 450 32.02 -7.69 6.80
CA PRO A 450 31.04 -6.67 7.17
C PRO A 450 29.61 -7.19 7.38
N LYS A 451 29.18 -8.17 6.58
CA LYS A 451 27.86 -8.83 6.74
C LYS A 451 27.75 -9.64 8.04
N ALA A 452 28.84 -10.28 8.47
CA ALA A 452 28.86 -11.03 9.72
C ALA A 452 28.85 -10.08 10.93
N VAL A 453 29.63 -9.00 10.87
CA VAL A 453 29.63 -7.95 11.91
C VAL A 453 28.20 -7.39 12.07
N LEU A 454 27.56 -6.98 10.98
CA LEU A 454 26.21 -6.44 11.01
C LEU A 454 25.21 -7.43 11.64
N ARG A 455 25.31 -8.71 11.28
CA ARG A 455 24.38 -9.73 11.79
C ARG A 455 24.56 -9.94 13.32
N HIS A 456 25.80 -10.06 13.80
CA HIS A 456 26.07 -10.27 15.22
C HIS A 456 25.71 -9.05 16.05
N LEU A 457 26.06 -7.85 15.57
CA LEU A 457 25.71 -6.59 16.21
C LEU A 457 24.18 -6.40 16.28
N SER A 458 23.47 -6.60 15.18
CA SER A 458 22.01 -6.44 15.13
C SER A 458 21.29 -7.38 16.09
N LEU A 459 21.75 -8.64 16.21
CA LEU A 459 21.20 -9.60 17.17
C LEU A 459 21.45 -9.16 18.61
N ALA A 460 22.68 -8.77 18.95
CA ALA A 460 23.03 -8.32 20.29
C ALA A 460 22.24 -7.06 20.67
N MET A 461 22.17 -6.07 19.78
CA MET A 461 21.41 -4.83 20.01
C MET A 461 19.91 -5.08 20.19
N THR A 462 19.32 -6.01 19.42
CA THR A 462 17.89 -6.35 19.58
C THR A 462 17.60 -6.90 20.98
N GLU A 463 18.46 -7.71 21.51
CA GLU A 463 18.29 -8.31 22.83
C GLU A 463 18.57 -7.33 23.97
N ILE A 464 19.62 -6.53 23.84
CA ILE A 464 19.91 -5.44 24.78
C ILE A 464 18.71 -4.49 24.86
N ASN A 465 18.18 -4.07 23.70
CA ASN A 465 17.02 -3.19 23.63
C ASN A 465 15.77 -3.82 24.25
N THR A 466 15.58 -5.12 24.07
CA THR A 466 14.46 -5.86 24.69
C THR A 466 14.56 -5.86 26.22
N ILE A 467 15.75 -6.06 26.77
CA ILE A 467 15.97 -6.01 28.21
C ILE A 467 15.76 -4.61 28.76
N ILE A 468 16.36 -3.57 28.13
CA ILE A 468 16.16 -2.17 28.54
C ILE A 468 14.66 -1.85 28.61
N SER A 469 13.92 -2.21 27.58
CA SER A 469 12.46 -1.95 27.53
C SER A 469 11.68 -2.74 28.59
N SER A 470 12.10 -3.97 28.93
CA SER A 470 11.43 -4.79 29.95
C SER A 470 11.55 -4.22 31.37
N PHE A 471 12.60 -3.41 31.63
CA PHE A 471 12.79 -2.66 32.86
C PHE A 471 12.34 -1.20 32.75
N HIS A 472 11.45 -0.88 31.79
CA HIS A 472 10.92 0.46 31.56
C HIS A 472 11.97 1.53 31.18
N GLY A 473 13.14 1.12 30.67
CA GLY A 473 14.15 2.01 30.14
C GLY A 473 13.78 2.53 28.75
N SER A 474 14.19 3.76 28.48
CA SER A 474 14.06 4.42 27.19
C SER A 474 15.41 4.48 26.48
N ILE A 475 15.45 4.11 25.20
CA ILE A 475 16.66 4.21 24.39
C ILE A 475 16.72 5.62 23.80
N ASP A 476 17.79 6.34 24.04
CA ASP A 476 18.04 7.65 23.43
C ASP A 476 18.55 7.45 22.00
N ARG A 477 19.70 6.80 21.86
CA ARG A 477 20.30 6.51 20.54
C ARG A 477 21.31 5.37 20.59
N SER A 478 21.58 4.80 19.43
CA SER A 478 22.74 3.94 19.23
C SER A 478 23.93 4.78 18.74
N ILE A 479 25.09 4.64 19.38
CA ILE A 479 26.31 5.38 19.06
C ILE A 479 27.35 4.37 18.58
N GLY A 480 27.39 4.13 17.27
CA GLY A 480 28.26 3.10 16.70
C GLY A 480 27.88 1.69 17.17
N ASP A 481 28.70 1.07 17.95
CA ASP A 481 28.51 -0.23 18.61
C ASP A 481 27.99 -0.13 20.05
N GLY A 482 27.72 1.09 20.52
CA GLY A 482 27.18 1.38 21.84
C GLY A 482 25.70 1.79 21.85
N VAL A 483 25.10 1.77 23.03
CA VAL A 483 23.72 2.23 23.30
C VAL A 483 23.73 3.21 24.45
N LEU A 484 23.07 4.35 24.23
CA LEU A 484 22.71 5.30 25.28
C LEU A 484 21.24 5.12 25.61
N CYS A 485 20.92 4.89 26.87
CA CYS A 485 19.57 4.75 27.38
C CYS A 485 19.43 5.37 28.78
N PHE A 486 18.19 5.55 29.21
CA PHE A 486 17.87 6.14 30.49
C PHE A 486 16.62 5.54 31.12
N PHE A 487 16.53 5.63 32.46
CA PHE A 487 15.43 5.12 33.27
C PHE A 487 14.90 6.24 34.16
N GLY A 488 13.60 6.26 34.46
CA GLY A 488 12.98 7.26 35.35
C GLY A 488 12.10 8.28 34.66
N TYR A 489 11.95 8.21 33.33
CA TYR A 489 11.08 9.12 32.57
C TYR A 489 9.61 8.70 32.62
N HIS A 490 9.30 7.47 32.98
CA HIS A 490 7.94 6.93 33.01
C HIS A 490 7.36 6.94 34.43
N GLU A 491 6.22 7.60 34.64
CA GLU A 491 5.53 7.66 35.94
C GLU A 491 5.03 6.28 36.45
N HIS A 492 5.14 5.22 35.64
CA HIS A 492 4.55 3.91 35.93
C HIS A 492 5.54 2.82 36.31
N ALA A 493 6.77 3.17 36.67
CA ALA A 493 7.81 2.19 37.04
C ALA A 493 7.60 1.54 38.44
N GLY A 494 6.42 1.69 39.02
CA GLY A 494 6.16 1.20 40.36
C GLY A 494 6.84 2.04 41.44
N ASN A 495 7.06 1.46 42.65
CA ASN A 495 7.75 2.14 43.77
C ASN A 495 9.28 1.97 43.70
N GLU A 496 9.83 1.42 42.65
CA GLU A 496 11.25 1.11 42.55
C GLU A 496 12.01 2.30 41.91
N HIS A 497 13.11 2.69 42.55
CA HIS A 497 13.94 3.80 42.07
C HIS A 497 14.59 3.46 40.72
N HIS A 498 14.65 4.42 39.78
CA HIS A 498 15.16 4.25 38.43
C HIS A 498 16.65 3.75 38.39
N ALA A 499 17.49 4.09 39.40
CA ALA A 499 18.82 3.53 39.53
C ALA A 499 18.81 2.00 39.70
N THR A 500 17.88 1.50 40.51
CA THR A 500 17.70 0.05 40.74
C THR A 500 17.23 -0.66 39.48
N LEU A 501 16.30 -0.07 38.72
CA LEU A 501 15.85 -0.62 37.43
C LEU A 501 16.96 -0.66 36.39
N ALA A 502 17.78 0.41 36.30
CA ALA A 502 18.93 0.48 35.42
C ALA A 502 19.96 -0.59 35.75
N PHE A 503 20.26 -0.75 37.05
CA PHE A 503 21.23 -1.76 37.57
C PHE A 503 20.72 -3.20 37.27
N LYS A 504 19.45 -3.49 37.52
CA LYS A 504 18.85 -4.80 37.20
C LYS A 504 18.93 -5.12 35.72
N ALA A 505 18.61 -4.13 34.87
CA ALA A 505 18.73 -4.26 33.41
C ALA A 505 20.18 -4.56 33.01
N ALA A 506 21.13 -3.80 33.51
CA ALA A 506 22.55 -3.98 33.24
C ALA A 506 23.06 -5.36 33.67
N ARG A 507 22.66 -5.84 34.85
CA ARG A 507 22.99 -7.18 35.34
C ARG A 507 22.42 -8.26 34.40
N GLN A 508 21.17 -8.16 34.02
CA GLN A 508 20.55 -9.12 33.10
C GLN A 508 21.20 -9.12 31.71
N ILE A 509 21.63 -7.97 31.20
CA ILE A 509 22.41 -7.87 29.97
C ILE A 509 23.73 -8.66 30.08
N GLN A 510 24.49 -8.47 31.13
CA GLN A 510 25.74 -9.20 31.35
C GLN A 510 25.52 -10.72 31.47
N GLU A 511 24.49 -11.12 32.22
CA GLU A 511 24.13 -12.54 32.41
C GLU A 511 23.71 -13.17 31.08
N LEU A 512 22.92 -12.45 30.25
CA LEU A 512 22.51 -12.92 28.92
C LEU A 512 23.71 -13.17 28.01
N ILE A 513 24.64 -12.20 27.94
CA ILE A 513 25.84 -12.29 27.11
C ILE A 513 26.66 -13.51 27.46
N VAL A 514 26.91 -13.73 28.74
CA VAL A 514 27.73 -14.88 29.22
C VAL A 514 26.97 -16.20 29.00
N SER A 515 25.67 -16.27 29.30
CA SER A 515 24.89 -17.50 29.17
C SER A 515 24.78 -18.01 27.73
N LYS A 516 24.69 -17.10 26.78
CA LYS A 516 24.64 -17.45 25.34
C LYS A 516 25.87 -18.21 24.87
N PHE A 517 27.03 -17.79 25.32
CA PHE A 517 28.28 -18.41 24.89
C PHE A 517 28.56 -19.72 25.60
N GLN A 518 28.01 -19.93 26.80
CA GLN A 518 28.10 -21.22 27.49
C GLN A 518 27.37 -22.34 26.75
N ASN A 519 26.22 -22.01 26.13
CA ASN A 519 25.35 -22.97 25.48
C ASN A 519 25.66 -23.16 23.97
N SER A 520 26.49 -22.29 23.39
CA SER A 520 26.83 -22.36 21.95
C SER A 520 27.94 -23.40 21.69
N ARG A 521 27.53 -24.62 21.38
CA ARG A 521 28.40 -25.64 20.77
C ARG A 521 28.56 -25.48 19.24
N THR A 522 28.02 -24.42 18.65
CA THR A 522 28.03 -24.21 17.19
C THR A 522 29.24 -23.40 16.76
N ASP A 523 30.04 -23.97 15.90
CA ASP A 523 31.13 -23.29 15.17
C ASP A 523 30.62 -21.97 14.55
N GLY A 524 31.21 -20.86 14.99
CA GLY A 524 30.95 -19.53 14.44
C GLY A 524 30.27 -18.49 15.34
N ALA A 525 29.89 -18.83 16.57
CA ALA A 525 29.41 -17.83 17.54
C ALA A 525 30.54 -16.91 17.97
N PHE A 526 30.37 -15.59 17.83
CA PHE A 526 31.37 -14.59 18.22
C PHE A 526 30.97 -13.92 19.53
N VAL A 527 31.91 -13.84 20.49
CA VAL A 527 31.69 -13.20 21.80
C VAL A 527 31.80 -11.69 21.63
N LEU A 528 30.77 -10.96 22.03
CA LEU A 528 30.73 -9.50 22.08
C LEU A 528 30.68 -9.06 23.55
N PRO A 529 31.81 -8.89 24.22
CA PRO A 529 31.83 -8.44 25.61
C PRO A 529 31.30 -7.01 25.66
N VAL A 530 30.53 -6.70 26.69
CA VAL A 530 30.08 -5.32 26.92
C VAL A 530 30.60 -4.79 28.24
N ARG A 531 30.73 -3.49 28.31
CA ARG A 531 30.99 -2.69 29.52
C ARG A 531 29.84 -1.72 29.68
N ILE A 532 29.45 -1.46 30.92
CA ILE A 532 28.26 -0.67 31.23
C ILE A 532 28.61 0.36 32.30
N GLY A 533 28.30 1.64 32.02
CA GLY A 533 28.42 2.73 32.97
C GLY A 533 27.06 3.30 33.32
N ILE A 534 26.74 3.52 34.58
CA ILE A 534 25.46 4.04 35.07
C ILE A 534 25.71 5.24 36.01
N HIS A 535 24.98 6.33 35.76
CA HIS A 535 24.98 7.54 36.58
C HIS A 535 23.56 8.08 36.77
N VAL A 536 23.29 8.67 37.91
CA VAL A 536 22.03 9.35 38.23
C VAL A 536 22.24 10.84 38.25
N ASP A 537 21.53 11.62 37.43
CA ASP A 537 21.65 13.07 37.41
C ASP A 537 20.36 13.70 36.85
N ASP A 538 20.21 15.00 37.08
CA ASP A 538 19.18 15.82 36.47
C ASP A 538 19.57 16.21 35.06
N VAL A 539 18.72 15.88 34.08
CA VAL A 539 18.95 16.16 32.67
C VAL A 539 17.76 16.83 32.06
N ILE A 540 17.99 17.59 31.00
CA ILE A 540 16.94 18.15 30.16
C ILE A 540 16.68 17.17 29.02
N ILE A 541 15.44 16.71 28.90
CA ILE A 541 14.99 15.93 27.76
C ILE A 541 14.23 16.86 26.82
N ALA A 542 14.75 17.05 25.59
CA ALA A 542 14.21 17.96 24.61
C ALA A 542 14.31 17.40 23.18
N ASP A 543 13.43 17.90 22.30
CA ASP A 543 13.57 17.67 20.86
C ASP A 543 14.51 18.73 20.26
N ILE A 544 15.67 18.28 19.76
CA ILE A 544 16.64 19.14 19.08
C ILE A 544 16.61 19.01 17.57
N GLY A 545 15.70 18.19 17.02
CA GLY A 545 15.68 17.83 15.59
C GLY A 545 15.08 18.89 14.64
N GLY A 546 14.41 19.93 15.13
CA GLY A 546 13.79 20.99 14.34
C GLY A 546 12.56 20.54 13.53
N LYS A 547 11.96 21.43 12.71
CA LYS A 547 10.64 21.25 12.07
C LYS A 547 10.47 20.01 11.18
N LYS A 548 11.53 19.33 10.75
CA LYS A 548 11.45 18.19 9.81
C LYS A 548 11.93 16.87 10.39
N ARG A 549 12.53 16.87 11.55
CA ARG A 549 13.08 15.68 12.19
C ARG A 549 12.83 15.78 13.69
N ILE A 550 12.23 14.78 14.26
CA ILE A 550 12.07 14.61 15.69
C ILE A 550 13.35 13.89 16.19
N ASP A 551 14.10 14.52 17.09
CA ASP A 551 15.34 13.97 17.67
C ASP A 551 15.34 14.25 19.17
N PHE A 552 14.64 13.42 19.93
CA PHE A 552 14.62 13.50 21.39
C PHE A 552 15.92 13.02 21.95
N THR A 553 16.56 13.85 22.77
CA THR A 553 17.81 13.48 23.43
C THR A 553 17.93 14.12 24.81
N MET A 554 18.76 13.49 25.62
CA MET A 554 19.16 14.03 26.92
C MET A 554 20.30 15.03 26.78
N ILE A 555 20.19 16.15 27.44
CA ILE A 555 21.21 17.20 27.52
C ILE A 555 21.57 17.41 28.99
N GLY A 556 22.82 17.23 29.35
CA GLY A 556 23.29 17.44 30.70
C GLY A 556 24.75 16.91 30.92
N ASN A 557 25.37 17.36 31.98
CA ASN A 557 26.73 16.90 32.35
C ASN A 557 26.76 15.43 32.72
N GLY A 558 25.67 14.91 33.30
CA GLY A 558 25.51 13.52 33.68
C GLY A 558 25.64 12.55 32.51
N VAL A 559 25.22 12.97 31.29
CA VAL A 559 25.39 12.14 30.08
C VAL A 559 26.87 11.88 29.78
N ASN A 560 27.69 12.94 29.88
CA ASN A 560 29.12 12.84 29.66
C ASN A 560 29.82 12.05 30.81
N PHE A 561 29.30 12.12 32.03
CA PHE A 561 29.83 11.40 33.16
C PHE A 561 29.53 9.91 33.04
N ALA A 562 28.31 9.51 32.69
CA ALA A 562 27.94 8.13 32.44
C ALA A 562 28.81 7.49 31.33
N ASN A 563 29.10 8.21 30.24
CA ASN A 563 29.99 7.76 29.17
C ASN A 563 31.43 7.52 29.68
N ARG A 564 31.92 8.35 30.62
CA ARG A 564 33.25 8.17 31.22
C ARG A 564 33.30 6.96 32.14
N LEU A 565 32.23 6.72 32.92
CA LEU A 565 32.09 5.49 33.71
C LEU A 565 32.13 4.26 32.79
N GLU A 566 31.40 4.27 31.70
CA GLU A 566 31.43 3.18 30.73
C GLU A 566 32.86 2.94 30.22
N SER A 567 33.57 4.00 29.81
CA SER A 567 34.94 3.91 29.29
C SER A 567 35.97 3.42 30.33
N ALA A 568 35.72 3.66 31.61
CA ALA A 568 36.55 3.20 32.70
C ALA A 568 36.19 1.79 33.20
N CYS A 569 35.02 1.29 32.83
CA CYS A 569 34.51 0.01 33.27
C CYS A 569 35.30 -1.17 32.65
N SER A 570 35.56 -2.19 33.43
CA SER A 570 36.14 -3.44 32.95
C SER A 570 35.16 -4.25 32.10
N PRO A 571 35.64 -5.05 31.13
CA PRO A 571 34.78 -5.93 30.34
C PRO A 571 33.90 -6.84 31.22
N PHE A 572 32.66 -7.10 30.79
CA PHE A 572 31.66 -7.91 31.49
C PHE A 572 31.23 -7.40 32.86
N LYS A 573 31.60 -6.17 33.23
CA LYS A 573 31.24 -5.56 34.50
C LYS A 573 30.34 -4.34 34.33
N ILE A 574 29.89 -3.79 35.45
CA ILE A 574 29.02 -2.62 35.53
C ILE A 574 29.69 -1.62 36.44
N LEU A 575 29.85 -0.38 36.04
CA LEU A 575 30.41 0.69 36.85
C LEU A 575 29.35 1.75 37.16
N LEU A 576 29.10 1.97 38.45
CA LEU A 576 28.14 2.93 38.95
C LEU A 576 28.87 4.12 39.56
N SER A 577 28.30 5.30 39.40
CA SER A 577 28.71 6.44 40.23
C SER A 577 28.30 6.24 41.70
N GLU A 578 28.92 6.99 42.64
CA GLU A 578 28.54 6.99 44.04
C GLU A 578 27.06 7.34 44.21
N GLU A 579 26.58 8.39 43.54
CA GLU A 579 25.16 8.83 43.57
C GLU A 579 24.20 7.72 43.07
N CYS A 580 24.61 6.97 42.04
CA CYS A 580 23.82 5.86 41.53
C CYS A 580 23.81 4.69 42.53
N TYR A 581 24.92 4.38 43.14
CA TYR A 581 25.02 3.31 44.12
C TYR A 581 24.19 3.58 45.37
N ASP A 582 24.21 4.81 45.87
CA ASP A 582 23.40 5.26 47.03
C ASP A 582 21.89 5.21 46.78
N CYS A 583 21.48 5.32 45.54
CA CYS A 583 20.07 5.22 45.12
C CYS A 583 19.60 3.74 44.91
N LEU A 584 20.47 2.75 45.04
CA LEU A 584 20.05 1.35 44.92
C LEU A 584 19.15 0.93 46.08
N SER A 585 18.24 0.00 45.83
CA SER A 585 17.50 -0.66 46.92
C SER A 585 18.44 -1.46 47.82
N MET A 586 18.09 -1.60 49.11
CA MET A 586 18.90 -2.34 50.08
C MET A 586 19.20 -3.79 49.63
N ASP A 587 18.24 -4.43 48.94
CA ASP A 587 18.40 -5.78 48.42
C ASP A 587 19.47 -5.86 47.32
N GLU A 588 19.49 -4.87 46.42
CA GLU A 588 20.43 -4.85 45.29
C GLU A 588 21.83 -4.36 45.73
N SER A 589 21.94 -3.39 46.64
CA SER A 589 23.22 -2.93 47.15
C SER A 589 23.93 -3.99 48.05
N ALA A 590 23.15 -4.91 48.65
CA ALA A 590 23.68 -6.01 49.47
C ALA A 590 24.20 -7.20 48.65
N ILE A 591 24.01 -7.22 47.31
CA ILE A 591 24.49 -8.32 46.46
C ILE A 591 26.05 -8.35 46.49
N PRO A 592 26.65 -9.52 46.72
CA PRO A 592 28.13 -9.64 46.67
C PRO A 592 28.68 -9.37 45.27
N GLY A 593 29.74 -8.61 45.16
CA GLY A 593 30.41 -8.32 43.89
C GLY A 593 30.72 -6.86 43.63
N PHE A 594 30.31 -5.95 44.51
CA PHE A 594 30.73 -4.55 44.49
C PHE A 594 32.14 -4.34 45.01
N SER A 595 32.89 -3.49 44.34
CA SER A 595 34.22 -3.07 44.72
C SER A 595 34.38 -1.56 44.48
N PRO A 596 34.75 -0.76 45.49
CA PRO A 596 35.02 0.66 45.27
C PRO A 596 36.29 0.83 44.44
N ILE A 597 36.25 1.71 43.46
CA ILE A 597 37.39 2.07 42.63
C ILE A 597 37.45 3.60 42.46
N HIS A 598 38.65 4.11 42.25
CA HIS A 598 38.84 5.52 41.96
C HIS A 598 39.20 5.72 40.51
N ILE A 599 38.39 6.53 39.81
CA ILE A 599 38.58 6.83 38.41
C ILE A 599 39.05 8.25 38.19
N ALA A 600 39.99 8.44 37.27
CA ALA A 600 40.47 9.75 36.86
C ALA A 600 39.55 10.33 35.78
N ILE A 601 38.95 11.46 36.05
CA ILE A 601 38.10 12.15 35.08
C ILE A 601 38.91 13.25 34.38
N LYS A 602 38.98 13.19 33.06
CA LYS A 602 39.69 14.18 32.22
C LYS A 602 39.11 15.59 32.49
N HIS A 603 40.02 16.54 32.90
CA HIS A 603 39.73 17.90 33.32
C HIS A 603 39.27 18.09 34.80
N GLN A 604 39.28 17.06 35.62
CA GLN A 604 39.20 17.18 37.07
C GLN A 604 40.49 16.67 37.69
N GLU A 605 41.09 17.46 38.56
CA GLU A 605 42.33 17.07 39.29
C GLU A 605 42.09 16.05 40.41
N LYS A 606 40.81 15.77 40.73
CA LYS A 606 40.43 14.81 41.76
C LYS A 606 39.99 13.47 41.19
N LEU A 607 40.44 12.39 41.82
CA LEU A 607 39.89 11.07 41.62
C LEU A 607 38.46 11.02 42.18
N VAL A 608 37.55 10.44 41.43
CA VAL A 608 36.14 10.27 41.81
C VAL A 608 35.93 8.83 42.20
N GLU A 609 35.26 8.57 43.34
CA GLU A 609 34.87 7.26 43.79
C GLU A 609 33.73 6.71 42.93
N ALA A 610 33.81 5.44 42.56
CA ALA A 610 32.80 4.72 41.80
C ALA A 610 32.77 3.25 42.23
N PHE A 611 31.68 2.57 41.98
CA PHE A 611 31.47 1.18 42.42
C PHE A 611 31.41 0.26 41.21
N GLU A 612 32.43 -0.59 41.05
CA GLU A 612 32.47 -1.62 40.03
C GLU A 612 31.78 -2.87 40.53
N PHE A 613 30.78 -3.36 39.82
CA PHE A 613 30.03 -4.57 40.12
C PHE A 613 30.42 -5.70 39.18
N ASN A 614 30.78 -6.86 39.75
CA ASN A 614 31.00 -8.09 39.01
C ASN A 614 29.80 -9.04 39.19
N PRO A 615 28.95 -9.22 38.17
CA PRO A 615 27.78 -10.10 38.25
C PRO A 615 28.12 -11.57 38.51
N PHE A 616 29.35 -11.97 38.23
CA PHE A 616 29.82 -13.35 38.33
C PHE A 616 30.75 -13.60 39.54
N HIS A 617 30.74 -12.69 40.51
CA HIS A 617 31.58 -12.79 41.70
C HIS A 617 31.40 -14.12 42.44
N THR A 618 30.18 -14.59 42.62
CA THR A 618 29.85 -15.84 43.29
C THR A 618 30.01 -17.08 42.40
N ARG A 619 30.09 -16.92 41.07
CA ARG A 619 30.23 -18.00 40.08
C ARG A 619 31.20 -17.59 38.98
N PRO A 620 32.48 -17.54 39.21
CA PRO A 620 33.48 -17.01 38.27
C PRO A 620 33.73 -17.93 37.06
N GLU A 621 33.44 -19.23 37.15
CA GLU A 621 33.74 -20.21 36.09
C GLU A 621 33.11 -19.89 34.73
N PRO A 622 31.82 -19.49 34.62
CA PRO A 622 31.21 -19.11 33.38
C PRO A 622 31.93 -17.96 32.70
N LEU A 623 32.25 -16.91 33.43
CA LEU A 623 32.93 -15.73 32.93
C LEU A 623 34.33 -16.08 32.44
N ALA A 624 35.14 -16.80 33.25
CA ALA A 624 36.49 -17.18 32.89
C ALA A 624 36.57 -18.00 31.60
N ARG A 625 35.55 -18.81 31.33
CA ARG A 625 35.44 -19.56 30.07
C ARG A 625 35.15 -18.63 28.89
N VAL A 626 34.22 -17.68 29.02
CA VAL A 626 33.83 -16.74 27.94
C VAL A 626 34.96 -15.75 27.66
N GLU A 627 35.67 -15.25 28.70
CA GLU A 627 36.86 -14.41 28.55
C GLU A 627 37.96 -15.13 27.77
N ARG A 628 38.20 -16.41 28.08
CA ARG A 628 39.18 -17.22 27.36
C ARG A 628 38.78 -17.37 25.89
N LEU A 629 37.52 -17.68 25.61
CA LEU A 629 37.02 -17.79 24.24
C LEU A 629 37.15 -16.46 23.47
N HIS A 630 36.88 -15.34 24.12
CA HIS A 630 37.02 -14.02 23.51
C HIS A 630 38.50 -13.74 23.17
N LEU A 631 39.41 -13.99 24.13
CA LEU A 631 40.84 -13.85 23.91
C LEU A 631 41.33 -14.80 22.80
N GLU A 632 40.87 -16.03 22.76
CA GLU A 632 41.20 -16.99 21.73
C GLU A 632 40.66 -16.51 20.33
N GLN A 633 39.45 -15.99 20.27
CA GLN A 633 38.87 -15.46 19.01
C GLN A 633 39.65 -14.26 18.49
N ILE A 634 40.08 -13.36 19.34
CA ILE A 634 40.95 -12.24 18.97
C ILE A 634 42.36 -12.75 18.63
N HIS A 635 42.93 -13.65 19.43
CA HIS A 635 44.26 -14.17 19.20
C HIS A 635 44.40 -15.11 18.01
N ILE A 636 43.42 -16.00 17.78
CA ILE A 636 43.45 -16.95 16.65
C ILE A 636 43.32 -16.20 15.34
N ARG A 637 42.57 -15.13 15.29
CA ARG A 637 42.34 -14.35 14.04
C ARG A 637 43.34 -13.20 13.88
N THR A 638 43.91 -12.65 14.91
CA THR A 638 45.10 -11.76 14.82
C THR A 638 46.39 -12.55 14.56
N LYS A 639 46.43 -13.83 14.88
CA LYS A 639 47.36 -14.82 14.36
C LYS A 639 46.83 -15.42 13.05
N GLU A 640 46.27 -14.66 12.13
CA GLU A 640 46.25 -15.09 10.73
C GLU A 640 47.68 -15.40 10.35
N GLN A 641 48.00 -16.67 10.40
CA GLN A 641 49.25 -17.28 9.93
C GLN A 641 50.36 -16.27 9.76
N ARG A 642 50.96 -15.85 10.88
CA ARG A 642 52.24 -15.19 10.84
C ARG A 642 53.29 -16.27 10.67
N PHE A 643 53.96 -16.24 9.55
CA PHE A 643 55.07 -17.13 9.27
C PHE A 643 56.34 -16.45 9.74
N THR A 644 56.97 -17.00 10.76
CA THR A 644 58.26 -16.54 11.23
C THR A 644 59.33 -16.97 10.24
N ILE A 645 60.15 -16.05 9.78
CA ILE A 645 61.31 -16.37 8.95
C ILE A 645 62.38 -16.93 9.88
N PRO A 646 62.80 -18.23 9.75
CA PRO A 646 63.83 -18.79 10.62
C PRO A 646 65.15 -18.07 10.38
N GLY A 647 65.75 -17.58 11.46
CA GLY A 647 67.04 -16.89 11.39
C GLY A 647 68.10 -17.77 10.78
N ALA A 648 68.61 -17.42 9.64
CA ALA A 648 69.95 -17.60 9.07
C ALA A 648 70.07 -17.83 7.56
N GLN A 649 68.98 -17.90 6.77
CA GLN A 649 69.22 -18.37 5.38
C GLN A 649 68.59 -17.58 4.20
N VAL A 650 67.62 -16.70 4.41
CA VAL A 650 67.20 -15.74 3.36
C VAL A 650 66.84 -14.42 4.02
N ARG A 651 67.54 -13.36 3.72
CA ARG A 651 67.29 -12.03 4.23
C ARG A 651 66.31 -11.33 3.32
N ALA A 652 65.08 -11.17 3.79
CA ALA A 652 64.17 -10.21 3.27
C ALA A 652 64.18 -8.96 4.17
N GLU A 653 64.39 -7.80 3.55
CA GLU A 653 64.57 -6.55 4.29
C GLU A 653 63.62 -5.49 3.72
N ILE A 654 63.23 -4.57 4.54
CA ILE A 654 62.70 -3.30 4.09
C ILE A 654 63.74 -2.21 4.24
N VAL A 655 63.85 -1.39 3.21
CA VAL A 655 64.73 -0.22 3.22
C VAL A 655 63.86 1.04 3.32
N THR A 656 64.20 1.88 4.28
CA THR A 656 63.51 3.13 4.57
C THR A 656 64.53 4.26 4.60
N GLU A 657 64.08 5.52 4.59
CA GLU A 657 64.96 6.68 4.82
C GLU A 657 65.68 6.63 6.19
N LEU A 658 65.15 5.91 7.15
CA LEU A 658 65.72 5.76 8.49
C LEU A 658 66.73 4.62 8.61
N GLY A 659 66.82 3.73 7.61
CA GLY A 659 67.74 2.58 7.61
C GLY A 659 67.07 1.29 7.10
N ARG A 660 67.84 0.19 7.31
CA ARG A 660 67.37 -1.15 6.94
C ARG A 660 66.76 -1.87 8.12
N TYR A 661 65.64 -2.56 7.88
CA TYR A 661 64.95 -3.36 8.92
C TYR A 661 64.74 -4.79 8.40
N GLN A 662 65.14 -5.74 9.19
CA GLN A 662 65.00 -7.13 8.83
C GLN A 662 63.57 -7.61 9.10
N ILE A 663 62.95 -8.32 8.13
CA ILE A 663 61.61 -8.92 8.28
C ILE A 663 61.77 -10.17 9.17
N VAL A 664 61.03 -10.17 10.28
CA VAL A 664 61.04 -11.29 11.27
C VAL A 664 59.84 -12.22 11.03
N ASP A 665 58.71 -11.67 10.79
CA ASP A 665 57.52 -12.41 10.36
C ASP A 665 56.64 -11.58 9.42
N TYR A 666 55.78 -12.28 8.70
CA TYR A 666 54.86 -11.69 7.75
C TYR A 666 53.48 -12.33 7.85
N SER A 667 52.49 -11.56 7.50
CA SER A 667 51.10 -11.95 7.37
C SER A 667 50.48 -11.40 6.07
N LEU A 668 49.28 -11.77 5.71
CA LEU A 668 48.58 -11.27 4.54
C LEU A 668 48.46 -9.72 4.53
N ASN A 669 48.38 -9.11 5.71
CA ASN A 669 48.09 -7.68 5.87
C ASN A 669 49.28 -6.85 6.37
N GLY A 670 50.43 -7.44 6.62
CA GLY A 670 51.55 -6.69 7.17
C GLY A 670 52.78 -7.49 7.50
N LEU A 671 53.80 -6.78 7.97
CA LEU A 671 55.14 -7.29 8.32
C LEU A 671 55.50 -6.95 9.75
N ARG A 672 56.31 -7.83 10.40
CA ARG A 672 57.04 -7.48 11.61
C ARG A 672 58.52 -7.37 11.29
N VAL A 673 59.08 -6.27 11.65
CA VAL A 673 60.45 -5.94 11.29
C VAL A 673 61.25 -5.53 12.51
N VAL A 674 62.59 -5.77 12.47
CA VAL A 674 63.55 -5.37 13.52
C VAL A 674 64.62 -4.53 12.87
N GLY A 675 64.99 -3.44 13.54
CA GLY A 675 66.05 -2.54 13.09
C GLY A 675 66.63 -1.69 14.20
N ALA A 676 67.71 -0.97 13.90
CA ALA A 676 68.48 -0.20 14.91
C ALA A 676 67.84 1.13 15.32
N LYS A 677 66.83 1.65 14.54
CA LYS A 677 66.20 2.92 14.86
C LYS A 677 64.74 2.76 15.16
N GLN A 678 64.25 3.52 16.14
CA GLN A 678 62.83 3.53 16.50
C GLN A 678 61.99 4.32 15.46
N ILE A 679 60.89 3.77 15.02
CA ILE A 679 59.86 4.45 14.20
C ILE A 679 58.66 4.71 15.07
N GLY A 680 58.14 5.94 15.03
CA GLY A 680 56.94 6.31 15.82
C GLY A 680 55.68 5.58 15.36
N LYS A 681 54.72 5.36 16.27
CA LYS A 681 53.41 4.80 15.95
C LYS A 681 52.62 5.72 15.00
N LYS A 682 51.80 5.13 14.14
CA LYS A 682 50.96 5.83 13.12
C LYS A 682 51.75 6.58 12.03
N VAL A 683 53.08 6.38 11.95
CA VAL A 683 53.89 6.90 10.85
C VAL A 683 53.54 6.10 9.60
N ILE A 684 53.17 6.82 8.52
CA ILE A 684 52.95 6.24 7.21
C ILE A 684 54.16 6.54 6.37
N MET A 685 54.78 5.50 5.80
CA MET A 685 55.99 5.64 5.00
C MET A 685 55.98 4.73 3.78
N ARG A 686 56.75 5.09 2.78
CA ARG A 686 57.06 4.16 1.69
C ARG A 686 58.33 3.38 2.08
N VAL A 687 58.28 2.09 1.83
CA VAL A 687 59.37 1.19 2.09
C VAL A 687 59.72 0.40 0.85
N ASP A 688 61.00 0.21 0.59
CA ASP A 688 61.47 -0.67 -0.49
C ASP A 688 61.59 -2.11 0.06
N LEU A 689 60.84 -3.01 -0.55
CA LEU A 689 60.85 -4.44 -0.20
C LEU A 689 61.91 -5.12 -1.07
N THR A 690 62.92 -5.68 -0.43
CA THR A 690 64.04 -6.38 -1.06
C THR A 690 64.25 -7.77 -0.48
N SER A 691 64.77 -8.68 -1.33
CA SER A 691 65.11 -10.05 -0.95
C SER A 691 66.50 -10.37 -1.53
N ASP A 692 67.19 -11.30 -0.90
CA ASP A 692 68.46 -11.83 -1.41
C ASP A 692 68.28 -12.69 -2.68
N ASP A 693 67.05 -13.07 -3.02
CA ASP A 693 66.73 -13.81 -4.24
C ASP A 693 66.45 -12.87 -5.44
N PRO A 694 67.31 -12.89 -6.49
CA PRO A 694 67.16 -12.05 -7.63
C PRO A 694 65.85 -12.26 -8.45
N ALA A 695 65.33 -13.50 -8.44
CA ALA A 695 64.11 -13.84 -9.16
C ALA A 695 62.87 -13.19 -8.48
N THR A 696 62.81 -13.23 -7.17
CA THR A 696 61.77 -12.59 -6.37
C THR A 696 61.82 -11.08 -6.53
N ASN A 697 62.99 -10.46 -6.50
CA ASN A 697 63.16 -9.03 -6.76
C ASN A 697 62.69 -8.61 -8.14
N GLN A 698 62.94 -9.42 -9.15
CA GLN A 698 62.49 -9.17 -10.50
C GLN A 698 60.95 -9.22 -10.63
N GLN A 699 60.33 -10.19 -9.94
CA GLN A 699 58.86 -10.33 -9.90
C GLN A 699 58.20 -9.17 -9.12
N LEU A 700 58.70 -8.78 -7.96
CA LEU A 700 58.23 -7.63 -7.20
C LEU A 700 58.29 -6.32 -8.03
N ARG A 701 59.40 -6.11 -8.78
CA ARG A 701 59.53 -4.96 -9.71
C ARG A 701 58.54 -4.99 -10.87
N ARG A 702 58.29 -6.15 -11.48
CA ARG A 702 57.31 -6.31 -12.57
C ARG A 702 55.90 -5.94 -12.14
N LEU A 703 55.56 -6.20 -10.90
CA LEU A 703 54.21 -5.95 -10.31
C LEU A 703 54.15 -4.60 -9.58
N LEU A 704 55.19 -3.79 -9.63
CA LEU A 704 55.32 -2.51 -8.90
C LEU A 704 55.14 -2.65 -7.38
N LEU A 705 55.48 -3.83 -6.84
CA LEU A 705 55.35 -4.15 -5.41
C LEU A 705 56.71 -4.04 -4.67
N ASN A 706 57.76 -3.64 -5.35
CA ASN A 706 59.05 -3.36 -4.75
C ASN A 706 59.02 -2.11 -3.84
N GLN A 707 58.08 -1.19 -4.08
CA GLN A 707 57.81 -0.05 -3.21
C GLN A 707 56.37 -0.11 -2.70
N ILE A 708 56.21 -0.27 -1.39
CA ILE A 708 54.91 -0.37 -0.76
C ILE A 708 54.75 0.70 0.34
N THR A 709 53.51 1.13 0.55
CA THR A 709 53.19 2.04 1.67
C THR A 709 52.75 1.25 2.87
N VAL A 710 53.35 1.57 4.03
CA VAL A 710 53.06 0.89 5.29
C VAL A 710 52.77 1.91 6.39
N GLU A 711 51.94 1.52 7.34
CA GLU A 711 51.68 2.25 8.59
C GLU A 711 52.29 1.49 9.76
N VAL A 712 53.02 2.18 10.61
CA VAL A 712 53.53 1.61 11.84
C VAL A 712 52.42 1.52 12.87
N ARG A 713 51.98 0.32 13.17
CA ARG A 713 50.92 0.05 14.17
C ARG A 713 51.42 0.06 15.58
N TRP A 714 52.58 -0.53 15.78
CA TRP A 714 53.23 -0.56 17.11
C TRP A 714 54.75 -0.59 16.99
N SER A 715 55.38 -0.14 18.02
CA SER A 715 56.84 -0.12 18.16
C SER A 715 57.23 -0.55 19.58
N LYS A 716 58.19 -1.46 19.72
CA LYS A 716 58.63 -2.00 20.98
C LYS A 716 60.15 -2.10 20.98
N VAL A 717 60.78 -1.86 22.13
CA VAL A 717 62.21 -2.09 22.35
C VAL A 717 62.45 -3.58 22.43
N ASN A 718 63.44 -4.06 21.67
CA ASN A 718 63.84 -5.47 21.65
C ASN A 718 65.35 -5.57 21.90
N GLY A 719 65.78 -5.48 23.18
CA GLY A 719 67.18 -5.47 23.60
C GLY A 719 67.77 -4.06 23.67
N ALA A 720 69.10 -3.97 23.85
CA ALA A 720 69.77 -2.73 24.17
C ALA A 720 69.83 -1.71 23.03
N ASP A 721 69.78 -2.14 21.76
CA ASP A 721 69.91 -1.26 20.59
C ASP A 721 69.05 -1.65 19.39
N LEU A 722 68.01 -2.48 19.60
CA LEU A 722 67.12 -2.93 18.54
C LEU A 722 65.68 -2.60 18.85
N TYR A 723 64.93 -2.22 17.79
CA TYR A 723 63.52 -1.89 17.85
C TYR A 723 62.74 -2.84 16.96
N GLU A 724 61.61 -3.31 17.46
CA GLU A 724 60.70 -4.15 16.76
C GLU A 724 59.44 -3.34 16.38
N HIS A 725 58.99 -3.46 15.12
CA HIS A 725 57.85 -2.70 14.60
C HIS A 725 56.88 -3.62 13.92
N GLY A 726 55.60 -3.42 14.18
CA GLY A 726 54.50 -4.01 13.41
C GLY A 726 54.03 -3.02 12.34
N LEU A 727 54.14 -3.44 11.08
CA LEU A 727 53.78 -2.64 9.91
C LEU A 727 52.53 -3.21 9.25
N LYS A 728 51.56 -2.35 8.90
CA LYS A 728 50.36 -2.70 8.14
C LYS A 728 50.51 -2.15 6.72
N PHE A 729 50.14 -2.94 5.72
CA PHE A 729 50.07 -2.49 4.33
C PHE A 729 48.96 -1.47 4.14
N ILE A 730 49.20 -0.41 3.35
CA ILE A 730 48.23 0.59 2.98
C ILE A 730 48.15 0.68 1.45
N GLY A 731 46.92 0.70 0.91
CA GLY A 731 46.69 0.90 -0.51
C GLY A 731 46.97 -0.30 -1.39
N LEU A 732 47.23 -1.49 -0.83
CA LEU A 732 47.29 -2.72 -1.59
C LEU A 732 45.90 -3.37 -1.67
N ASN A 733 45.57 -3.90 -2.85
CA ASN A 733 44.37 -4.75 -3.00
C ASN A 733 44.67 -6.19 -2.55
N ASP A 734 43.63 -6.99 -2.36
CA ASP A 734 43.72 -8.36 -1.86
C ASP A 734 44.66 -9.23 -2.71
N HIS A 735 44.70 -9.02 -4.03
CA HIS A 735 45.54 -9.77 -4.94
C HIS A 735 47.01 -9.43 -4.77
N GLN A 736 47.34 -8.14 -4.55
CA GLN A 736 48.70 -7.66 -4.31
C GLN A 736 49.22 -8.12 -2.95
N SER A 737 48.40 -8.02 -1.91
CA SER A 737 48.72 -8.51 -0.57
C SER A 737 48.97 -10.03 -0.57
N LYS A 738 48.14 -10.77 -1.27
CA LYS A 738 48.32 -12.23 -1.42
C LYS A 738 49.58 -12.57 -2.19
N PHE A 739 49.89 -11.83 -3.24
CA PHE A 739 51.12 -12.05 -4.00
C PHE A 739 52.39 -11.81 -3.14
N ILE A 740 52.44 -10.73 -2.34
CA ILE A 740 53.55 -10.48 -1.40
C ILE A 740 53.67 -11.63 -0.41
N PHE A 741 52.55 -12.06 0.13
CA PHE A 741 52.48 -13.19 1.09
C PHE A 741 53.01 -14.48 0.47
N GLU A 742 52.55 -14.85 -0.73
CA GLU A 742 53.01 -16.07 -1.43
C GLU A 742 54.48 -15.97 -1.84
N SER A 743 54.94 -14.79 -2.23
CA SER A 743 56.37 -14.57 -2.52
C SER A 743 57.26 -14.74 -1.29
N MET A 744 56.81 -14.25 -0.13
CA MET A 744 57.52 -14.48 1.14
C MET A 744 57.46 -15.93 1.59
N GLN A 745 56.34 -16.63 1.31
CA GLN A 745 56.17 -18.06 1.58
C GLN A 745 57.06 -18.92 0.69
N ALA A 746 57.23 -18.56 -0.58
CA ALA A 746 58.11 -19.26 -1.51
C ALA A 746 59.58 -19.16 -1.09
N LEU A 747 60.02 -18.01 -0.55
CA LEU A 747 61.33 -17.82 0.03
C LEU A 747 61.56 -18.72 1.27
N HIS A 748 60.47 -19.17 1.91
CA HIS A 748 60.51 -20.03 3.10
C HIS A 748 60.56 -21.52 2.77
N HIS A 749 60.06 -21.98 1.60
CA HIS A 749 59.86 -23.38 1.31
C HIS A 749 60.82 -24.00 0.27
N ASP A 750 61.86 -23.30 -0.24
CA ASP A 750 62.84 -23.91 -1.19
C ASP A 750 64.19 -24.27 -0.56
N PRO A 751 64.33 -25.50 -0.01
CA PRO A 751 65.59 -25.98 0.51
C PRO A 751 66.54 -26.54 -0.58
N GLN A 752 66.09 -26.66 -1.86
CA GLN A 752 66.87 -27.44 -2.87
C GLN A 752 67.68 -26.63 -3.88
N ARG A 753 67.68 -25.28 -3.79
CA ARG A 753 68.61 -24.46 -4.65
C ARG A 753 69.99 -24.21 -4.05
N ARG A 754 70.52 -25.17 -3.30
CA ARG A 754 71.79 -25.03 -2.59
C ARG A 754 72.98 -25.72 -3.20
N THR A 755 72.97 -26.09 -4.47
CA THR A 755 74.20 -26.61 -5.13
C THR A 755 74.21 -26.19 -6.56
N GLY A 756 74.98 -25.13 -6.85
CA GLY A 756 75.26 -24.70 -8.20
C GLY A 756 76.06 -23.41 -8.21
N SER A 757 77.36 -23.52 -7.86
CA SER A 757 78.55 -22.62 -8.12
C SER A 757 78.44 -21.17 -7.72
#